data_5c24a13f7f18fe8050f110fd3760791c
#
_entry.id   5c24a13f7f18fe8050f110fd3760791c
#
_cell.length_a   1.000
_cell.length_b   1.000
_cell.length_c   1.000
_cell.angle_alpha   90.00
_cell.angle_beta   90.00
_cell.angle_gamma   90.00
#
_symmetry.space_group_name_H-M   'P 1'
#
loop_
_entity.id
_entity.type
_entity.pdbx_description
1 polymer ?
#
loop_
_entity_poly.entity_id
_entity_poly.type
_entity_poly.pdbx_seq_one_letter_code
_entity_poly.pdbx_strand_id
1 'polypeptide(L)'
;MVKNYQIPSLLSRVMILLFLFSATSVKAQNIAVINDNFDNLSGWETEGEIGTIVDGRCYIPAGSESKLFQRIQVQEGYYMLTAMVSIPNCYGKCYLYAKGEGYSIVSTEIPKTKESNNYIKVFVRGIQTNNGEIEIGVYNEGKHDLYIDDITLTKSNSPYLFLQGGDITELNYVINAGGNYYNSDGSLLYSNDASNIEKAQSVINFLAEKGMNFVRIRNSNSPGRMHPDKSNNYYLPEGFQNSKDCLKLAIMAHNAKMKIQYTFNYSDYWSNGERQDIPADWMDSIKGIHDNQKIVEKLADCIYNYTLGVMKELAANQIYPEYVSLGNETNGGFLFPYGYSYDVTWDNTDMPRGTQNWNAIASFINAGYKAVKEVSPHSKIVIHLADNTNDFIKYNSNVNSYTYSWYFDNLLKHNAQFDVIGASYYPAWSEATVGNLVEYCKNISHRYEKDILIMESGYNFHPTRKDGWEGQLTKNAAEYKDFYDFSPEGQKSFVAELLNSLKSIGATSKYECVGSLYWDPVMIHVEDENGNNKTGWAHKTSTNQPDANVVENTTLFDFDGVALPVWEVYEGNKYPNIETEKPTIQICHPSDKSYRLYSYFNRLTIKSLRENNFTIINNLGQQICKFTLKENESREIQLSSGIYYINDTKVLIK
;
A
#
# COMPACT_ATOMS: atom_id res chain seq x y z
N MET A 1 -0.80 35.15 72.28
CA MET A 1 0.28 35.70 71.48
C MET A 1 0.48 34.78 70.25
N VAL A 2 -0.12 35.18 69.16
CA VAL A 2 -0.01 34.43 67.90
C VAL A 2 0.79 35.33 66.95
N LYS A 3 1.96 34.86 66.53
CA LYS A 3 2.81 35.58 65.55
C LYS A 3 2.37 35.20 64.16
N ASN A 4 1.87 36.18 63.42
CA ASN A 4 1.65 36.10 61.97
C ASN A 4 3.01 36.07 61.25
N TYR A 5 3.23 35.09 60.35
CA TYR A 5 4.26 35.13 59.33
C TYR A 5 3.56 35.37 58.00
N GLN A 6 3.83 36.54 57.39
CA GLN A 6 3.51 36.86 56.00
C GLN A 6 4.52 36.15 55.08
N ILE A 7 4.03 35.46 54.09
CA ILE A 7 4.80 34.95 52.96
C ILE A 7 4.65 35.93 51.79
N PRO A 8 5.76 36.40 51.19
CA PRO A 8 5.64 37.29 50.02
C PRO A 8 5.27 36.51 48.78
N SER A 9 4.27 36.99 48.06
CA SER A 9 3.86 36.47 46.75
C SER A 9 4.90 36.80 45.68
N LEU A 10 5.62 35.80 45.21
CA LEU A 10 6.38 35.89 43.98
C LEU A 10 5.51 35.31 42.83
N LEU A 11 4.83 36.21 42.12
CA LEU A 11 4.18 35.90 40.84
C LEU A 11 5.27 35.73 39.77
N SER A 12 5.75 34.53 39.56
CA SER A 12 6.48 34.19 38.35
C SER A 12 5.45 33.99 37.21
N ARG A 13 5.45 34.93 36.30
CA ARG A 13 4.73 34.82 35.02
C ARG A 13 5.41 33.68 34.22
N VAL A 14 4.83 32.50 34.26
CA VAL A 14 5.09 31.47 33.26
C VAL A 14 4.29 31.88 32.01
N MET A 15 4.98 32.45 31.06
CA MET A 15 4.48 32.71 29.73
C MET A 15 4.42 31.38 28.99
N ILE A 16 3.26 30.71 29.01
CA ILE A 16 2.99 29.56 28.15
C ILE A 16 2.87 30.09 26.73
N LEU A 17 3.92 29.95 25.95
CA LEU A 17 3.86 30.08 24.50
C LEU A 17 3.06 28.85 23.98
N LEU A 18 1.79 29.03 23.80
CA LEU A 18 0.98 28.17 22.95
C LEU A 18 1.47 28.37 21.51
N PHE A 19 2.36 27.49 21.04
CA PHE A 19 2.54 27.28 19.62
C PHE A 19 1.26 26.60 19.11
N LEU A 20 0.33 27.40 18.66
CA LEU A 20 -0.70 26.99 17.72
C LEU A 20 0.03 26.59 16.44
N PHE A 21 0.38 25.32 16.31
CA PHE A 21 0.58 24.73 15.00
C PHE A 21 -0.80 24.74 14.33
N SER A 22 -1.11 25.85 13.66
CA SER A 22 -2.09 25.79 12.59
C SER A 22 -1.52 24.82 11.56
N ALA A 23 -2.07 23.62 11.53
CA ALA A 23 -1.95 22.76 10.36
C ALA A 23 -2.64 23.53 9.21
N THR A 24 -1.90 24.42 8.58
CA THR A 24 -2.28 24.91 7.27
C THR A 24 -2.23 23.69 6.38
N SER A 25 -3.42 23.18 6.02
CA SER A 25 -3.53 22.31 4.87
C SER A 25 -2.86 23.09 3.73
N VAL A 26 -1.67 22.64 3.32
CA VAL A 26 -1.00 23.20 2.15
C VAL A 26 -1.92 22.85 1.00
N LYS A 27 -2.74 23.82 0.58
CA LYS A 27 -3.54 23.66 -0.65
C LYS A 27 -2.53 23.39 -1.77
N ALA A 28 -2.77 22.36 -2.55
CA ALA A 28 -2.00 22.09 -3.74
C ALA A 28 -1.89 23.38 -4.56
N GLN A 29 -0.66 23.77 -4.92
CA GLN A 29 -0.42 25.01 -5.63
C GLN A 29 -0.61 24.76 -7.12
N ASN A 30 -1.63 25.36 -7.72
CA ASN A 30 -1.78 25.37 -9.17
C ASN A 30 -0.64 26.17 -9.80
N ILE A 31 -0.04 25.62 -10.82
CA ILE A 31 0.97 26.27 -11.67
C ILE A 31 0.24 26.93 -12.82
N ALA A 32 0.58 28.16 -13.13
CA ALA A 32 -0.05 28.89 -14.22
C ALA A 32 0.27 28.23 -15.57
N VAL A 33 -0.75 27.66 -16.20
CA VAL A 33 -0.76 27.22 -17.59
C VAL A 33 -1.29 28.39 -18.41
N ILE A 34 -0.60 28.77 -19.49
CA ILE A 34 -1.04 29.88 -20.33
C ILE A 34 -2.20 29.41 -21.20
N ASN A 35 -3.32 30.14 -21.18
CA ASN A 35 -4.56 29.80 -21.89
C ASN A 35 -5.01 28.36 -21.60
N ASP A 36 -5.10 28.03 -20.32
CA ASP A 36 -5.52 26.72 -19.79
C ASP A 36 -6.97 26.36 -20.18
N ASN A 37 -7.81 27.39 -20.40
CA ASN A 37 -9.20 27.30 -20.84
C ASN A 37 -9.38 27.52 -22.37
N PHE A 38 -8.29 27.58 -23.12
CA PHE A 38 -8.29 27.72 -24.58
C PHE A 38 -9.14 28.87 -25.15
N ASP A 39 -9.17 30.03 -24.50
CA ASP A 39 -9.70 31.24 -25.14
C ASP A 39 -8.97 31.56 -26.46
N ASN A 40 -7.71 31.17 -26.57
CA ASN A 40 -6.90 31.19 -27.78
C ASN A 40 -5.73 30.20 -27.66
N LEU A 41 -4.90 30.05 -28.68
CA LEU A 41 -3.74 29.13 -28.69
C LEU A 41 -2.42 29.81 -28.31
N SER A 42 -2.41 31.04 -27.83
CA SER A 42 -1.18 31.72 -27.42
C SER A 42 -0.49 30.96 -26.29
N GLY A 43 0.81 30.70 -26.44
CA GLY A 43 1.59 29.90 -25.47
C GLY A 43 1.58 28.40 -25.74
N TRP A 44 0.76 27.91 -26.66
CA TRP A 44 0.73 26.53 -27.09
C TRP A 44 1.51 26.34 -28.40
N GLU A 45 2.32 25.30 -28.47
CA GLU A 45 3.06 24.85 -29.65
C GLU A 45 2.34 23.66 -30.26
N THR A 46 2.46 23.49 -31.59
CA THR A 46 1.82 22.42 -32.33
C THR A 46 2.81 21.71 -33.25
N GLU A 47 2.69 20.39 -33.33
CA GLU A 47 3.34 19.53 -34.33
C GLU A 47 2.23 18.77 -35.07
N GLY A 48 2.29 18.67 -36.39
CA GLY A 48 1.26 18.04 -37.22
C GLY A 48 0.05 18.94 -37.47
N GLU A 49 -1.16 18.40 -37.35
CA GLU A 49 -2.41 19.15 -37.51
C GLU A 49 -2.52 20.29 -36.47
N ILE A 50 -2.89 21.45 -36.93
CA ILE A 50 -3.02 22.62 -36.06
C ILE A 50 -4.42 22.61 -35.41
N GLY A 51 -4.42 22.66 -34.11
CA GLY A 51 -5.67 22.83 -33.33
C GLY A 51 -6.33 24.17 -33.67
N THR A 52 -7.63 24.23 -33.58
CA THR A 52 -8.45 25.43 -33.73
C THR A 52 -9.32 25.62 -32.50
N ILE A 53 -9.75 26.84 -32.23
CA ILE A 53 -10.67 27.10 -31.14
C ILE A 53 -12.10 26.97 -31.67
N VAL A 54 -12.88 26.09 -31.05
CA VAL A 54 -14.29 25.85 -31.34
C VAL A 54 -15.07 25.94 -30.03
N ASP A 55 -15.98 26.86 -29.93
CA ASP A 55 -16.79 27.10 -28.71
C ASP A 55 -15.98 27.24 -27.41
N GLY A 56 -14.83 27.96 -27.47
CA GLY A 56 -13.95 28.19 -26.32
C GLY A 56 -13.12 26.99 -25.94
N ARG A 57 -12.91 26.02 -26.81
CA ARG A 57 -12.12 24.78 -26.58
C ARG A 57 -11.17 24.51 -27.71
N CYS A 58 -10.06 23.87 -27.44
CA CYS A 58 -9.18 23.45 -28.50
C CYS A 58 -9.72 22.18 -29.17
N TYR A 59 -9.91 22.26 -30.48
CA TYR A 59 -10.29 21.15 -31.36
C TYR A 59 -9.12 20.76 -32.23
N ILE A 60 -8.72 19.50 -32.19
CA ILE A 60 -7.70 18.90 -33.04
C ILE A 60 -8.39 17.89 -33.94
N PRO A 61 -8.50 18.14 -35.26
CA PRO A 61 -9.22 17.25 -36.18
C PRO A 61 -8.50 15.93 -36.38
N ALA A 62 -9.28 14.90 -36.76
CA ALA A 62 -8.71 13.69 -37.33
C ALA A 62 -8.00 14.04 -38.65
N GLY A 63 -6.83 13.46 -38.90
CA GLY A 63 -6.01 13.71 -40.07
C GLY A 63 -4.64 13.04 -39.97
N SER A 64 -3.61 13.81 -39.69
CA SER A 64 -2.27 13.30 -39.42
C SER A 64 -1.99 13.21 -37.92
N GLU A 65 -0.94 12.49 -37.56
CA GLU A 65 -0.39 12.51 -36.21
C GLU A 65 -0.13 13.95 -35.77
N SER A 66 -0.56 14.30 -34.58
CA SER A 66 -0.50 15.65 -34.07
C SER A 66 -0.19 15.72 -32.57
N LYS A 67 0.43 16.82 -32.19
CA LYS A 67 0.80 17.11 -30.82
C LYS A 67 0.52 18.59 -30.52
N LEU A 68 -0.17 18.84 -29.44
CA LEU A 68 -0.36 20.16 -28.86
C LEU A 68 0.30 20.19 -27.51
N PHE A 69 1.22 21.12 -27.27
CA PHE A 69 1.98 21.13 -26.02
C PHE A 69 2.40 22.54 -25.58
N GLN A 70 2.73 22.63 -24.31
CA GLN A 70 3.29 23.84 -23.69
C GLN A 70 4.45 23.45 -22.78
N ARG A 71 5.52 24.28 -22.76
CA ARG A 71 6.64 24.13 -21.82
C ARG A 71 6.53 25.15 -20.71
N ILE A 72 6.53 24.68 -19.48
CA ILE A 72 6.28 25.48 -18.29
C ILE A 72 7.49 25.37 -17.37
N GLN A 73 8.04 26.54 -16.97
CA GLN A 73 9.12 26.59 -15.99
C GLN A 73 8.54 26.39 -14.59
N VAL A 74 9.10 25.40 -13.87
CA VAL A 74 8.64 25.01 -12.53
C VAL A 74 9.83 24.71 -11.61
N GLN A 75 9.55 24.68 -10.31
CA GLN A 75 10.53 24.24 -9.31
C GLN A 75 10.67 22.72 -9.33
N GLU A 76 11.77 22.22 -8.79
CA GLU A 76 11.93 20.81 -8.47
C GLU A 76 10.73 20.28 -7.71
N GLY A 77 10.27 19.08 -8.06
CA GLY A 77 9.18 18.43 -7.35
C GLY A 77 8.35 17.49 -8.20
N TYR A 78 7.21 17.13 -7.62
CA TYR A 78 6.23 16.22 -8.19
C TYR A 78 4.99 17.00 -8.61
N TYR A 79 4.37 16.56 -9.72
CA TYR A 79 3.25 17.27 -10.29
C TYR A 79 2.18 16.31 -10.78
N MET A 80 0.98 16.83 -10.91
CA MET A 80 -0.17 16.17 -11.50
C MET A 80 -0.77 17.08 -12.57
N LEU A 81 -1.02 16.54 -13.76
CA LEU A 81 -1.69 17.22 -14.87
C LEU A 81 -3.12 16.71 -14.97
N THR A 82 -4.07 17.61 -15.17
CA THR A 82 -5.45 17.25 -15.51
C THR A 82 -5.95 18.06 -16.70
N ALA A 83 -6.87 17.48 -17.45
CA ALA A 83 -7.57 18.17 -18.53
C ALA A 83 -9.00 17.63 -18.68
N MET A 84 -9.88 18.48 -19.19
CA MET A 84 -11.18 18.06 -19.70
C MET A 84 -11.03 17.69 -21.17
N VAL A 85 -11.42 16.47 -21.53
CA VAL A 85 -11.21 15.94 -22.90
C VAL A 85 -12.46 15.24 -23.42
N SER A 86 -12.63 15.26 -24.75
CA SER A 86 -13.66 14.48 -25.45
C SER A 86 -13.11 13.89 -26.74
N ILE A 87 -13.34 12.58 -26.93
CA ILE A 87 -13.03 11.82 -28.15
C ILE A 87 -14.28 11.04 -28.56
N PRO A 88 -15.13 11.60 -29.43
CA PRO A 88 -16.44 10.98 -29.75
C PRO A 88 -16.31 9.69 -30.59
N ASN A 89 -15.30 9.58 -31.42
CA ASN A 89 -15.10 8.45 -32.34
C ASN A 89 -13.69 7.87 -32.13
N CYS A 90 -13.57 6.72 -31.46
CA CYS A 90 -12.26 6.17 -31.13
C CYS A 90 -11.91 4.94 -31.97
N TYR A 91 -10.85 5.05 -32.81
CA TYR A 91 -10.23 3.94 -33.55
C TYR A 91 -8.70 3.89 -33.41
N GLY A 92 -8.07 4.66 -32.55
CA GLY A 92 -6.63 4.74 -32.30
C GLY A 92 -6.35 5.30 -30.92
N LYS A 93 -5.16 5.82 -30.69
CA LYS A 93 -4.71 6.24 -29.37
C LYS A 93 -4.53 7.74 -29.28
N CYS A 94 -5.09 8.32 -28.25
CA CYS A 94 -4.81 9.68 -27.82
C CYS A 94 -4.34 9.67 -26.37
N TYR A 95 -3.41 10.53 -26.05
CA TYR A 95 -2.83 10.60 -24.71
C TYR A 95 -2.79 12.04 -24.23
N LEU A 96 -3.20 12.24 -22.97
CA LEU A 96 -2.75 13.37 -22.18
C LEU A 96 -1.39 12.98 -21.59
N TYR A 97 -0.37 13.84 -21.74
CA TYR A 97 0.98 13.50 -21.32
C TYR A 97 1.73 14.67 -20.65
N ALA A 98 2.76 14.32 -19.92
CA ALA A 98 3.75 15.28 -19.44
C ALA A 98 5.16 14.68 -19.46
N LYS A 99 6.17 15.57 -19.58
CA LYS A 99 7.58 15.22 -19.55
C LYS A 99 8.34 16.26 -18.75
N GLY A 100 8.84 15.89 -17.58
CA GLY A 100 9.77 16.74 -16.83
C GLY A 100 11.19 16.61 -17.35
N GLU A 101 11.97 17.68 -17.22
CA GLU A 101 13.38 17.67 -17.61
C GLU A 101 14.15 16.58 -16.83
N GLY A 102 14.88 15.74 -17.56
CA GLY A 102 15.64 14.62 -17.02
C GLY A 102 14.82 13.33 -16.75
N TYR A 103 13.52 13.31 -17.07
CA TYR A 103 12.62 12.18 -16.82
C TYR A 103 11.95 11.66 -18.08
N SER A 104 11.47 10.44 -18.01
CA SER A 104 10.66 9.83 -19.06
C SER A 104 9.29 10.48 -19.16
N ILE A 105 8.66 10.37 -20.34
CA ILE A 105 7.27 10.79 -20.54
C ILE A 105 6.36 9.92 -19.67
N VAL A 106 5.45 10.57 -18.95
CA VAL A 106 4.30 9.94 -18.30
C VAL A 106 3.04 10.36 -19.01
N SER A 107 2.14 9.41 -19.25
CA SER A 107 0.92 9.66 -20.01
C SER A 107 -0.25 8.83 -19.52
N THR A 108 -1.44 9.30 -19.83
CA THR A 108 -2.70 8.59 -19.63
C THR A 108 -3.42 8.52 -20.96
N GLU A 109 -3.79 7.32 -21.39
CA GLU A 109 -4.61 7.13 -22.58
C GLU A 109 -6.01 7.72 -22.32
N ILE A 110 -6.47 8.54 -23.28
CA ILE A 110 -7.77 9.20 -23.16
C ILE A 110 -8.86 8.20 -23.60
N PRO A 111 -9.77 7.80 -22.72
CA PRO A 111 -10.83 6.88 -23.08
C PRO A 111 -11.85 7.54 -24.00
N LYS A 112 -12.49 6.71 -24.84
CA LYS A 112 -13.57 7.14 -25.73
C LYS A 112 -14.70 7.79 -24.95
N THR A 113 -15.23 8.89 -25.47
CA THR A 113 -16.46 9.54 -25.00
C THR A 113 -17.66 9.15 -25.90
N LYS A 114 -18.87 9.32 -25.39
CA LYS A 114 -20.09 8.96 -26.17
C LYS A 114 -20.36 9.95 -27.30
N GLU A 115 -20.13 11.24 -27.04
CA GLU A 115 -20.44 12.36 -27.93
C GLU A 115 -19.40 13.46 -27.79
N SER A 116 -19.28 14.36 -28.76
CA SER A 116 -18.33 15.47 -28.78
C SER A 116 -18.52 16.49 -27.66
N ASN A 117 -19.70 16.57 -27.06
CA ASN A 117 -20.00 17.42 -25.92
C ASN A 117 -19.93 16.71 -24.57
N ASN A 118 -19.57 15.43 -24.57
CA ASN A 118 -19.38 14.63 -23.35
C ASN A 118 -17.92 14.67 -22.94
N TYR A 119 -17.57 15.62 -22.08
CA TYR A 119 -16.22 15.78 -21.56
C TYR A 119 -15.98 14.94 -20.31
N ILE A 120 -14.82 14.33 -20.26
CA ILE A 120 -14.32 13.60 -19.10
C ILE A 120 -13.05 14.24 -18.59
N LYS A 121 -12.85 14.24 -17.29
CA LYS A 121 -11.60 14.71 -16.68
C LYS A 121 -10.58 13.57 -16.69
N VAL A 122 -9.41 13.84 -17.29
CA VAL A 122 -8.29 12.89 -17.34
C VAL A 122 -7.16 13.39 -16.46
N PHE A 123 -6.44 12.47 -15.82
CA PHE A 123 -5.38 12.73 -14.85
C PHE A 123 -4.09 12.06 -15.32
N VAL A 124 -2.98 12.80 -15.31
CA VAL A 124 -1.63 12.26 -15.46
C VAL A 124 -0.90 12.45 -14.13
N ARG A 125 -0.50 11.36 -13.52
CA ARG A 125 0.21 11.32 -12.25
C ARG A 125 1.67 10.92 -12.46
N GLY A 126 2.51 11.14 -11.46
CA GLY A 126 3.91 10.72 -11.51
C GLY A 126 4.82 11.63 -12.33
N ILE A 127 4.40 12.86 -12.60
CA ILE A 127 5.22 13.87 -13.25
C ILE A 127 6.27 14.33 -12.26
N GLN A 128 7.54 14.30 -12.67
CA GLN A 128 8.67 14.73 -11.85
C GLN A 128 9.63 15.60 -12.68
N THR A 129 10.23 16.58 -12.03
CA THR A 129 11.32 17.40 -12.61
C THR A 129 12.36 17.72 -11.54
N ASN A 130 13.62 17.76 -11.95
CA ASN A 130 14.77 18.09 -11.08
C ASN A 130 15.02 19.58 -10.89
N ASN A 131 14.24 20.42 -11.48
CA ASN A 131 14.29 21.87 -11.54
C ASN A 131 14.42 22.32 -13.01
N GLY A 132 13.46 23.05 -13.47
CA GLY A 132 13.46 23.56 -14.84
C GLY A 132 12.11 23.42 -15.50
N GLU A 133 12.01 22.60 -16.53
CA GLU A 133 10.88 22.59 -17.43
C GLU A 133 10.03 21.32 -17.32
N ILE A 134 8.72 21.51 -17.41
CA ILE A 134 7.78 20.42 -17.70
C ILE A 134 7.10 20.74 -19.04
N GLU A 135 7.20 19.84 -20.00
CA GLU A 135 6.36 19.83 -21.18
C GLU A 135 5.05 19.11 -20.85
N ILE A 136 3.92 19.76 -21.05
CA ILE A 136 2.58 19.18 -20.92
C ILE A 136 1.87 19.23 -22.25
N GLY A 137 1.00 18.25 -22.53
CA GLY A 137 0.28 18.30 -23.80
C GLY A 137 -0.61 17.10 -24.07
N VAL A 138 -1.17 17.10 -25.27
CA VAL A 138 -1.91 15.96 -25.82
C VAL A 138 -1.24 15.47 -27.09
N TYR A 139 -1.30 14.17 -27.27
CA TYR A 139 -0.87 13.48 -28.49
C TYR A 139 -2.07 12.77 -29.11
N ASN A 140 -2.27 12.94 -30.41
CA ASN A 140 -3.31 12.31 -31.21
C ASN A 140 -2.67 11.57 -32.39
N GLU A 141 -2.91 10.27 -32.52
CA GLU A 141 -2.47 9.46 -33.68
C GLU A 141 -3.08 9.92 -35.04
N GLY A 142 -3.93 10.94 -35.03
CA GLY A 142 -4.57 11.46 -36.22
C GLY A 142 -5.82 10.68 -36.65
N LYS A 143 -6.31 9.74 -35.86
CA LYS A 143 -7.50 8.95 -36.19
C LYS A 143 -8.77 9.46 -35.51
N HIS A 144 -8.66 10.53 -34.73
CA HIS A 144 -9.74 11.02 -33.88
C HIS A 144 -9.88 12.52 -33.93
N ASP A 145 -11.11 12.96 -33.83
CA ASP A 145 -11.43 14.31 -33.39
C ASP A 145 -11.20 14.38 -31.89
N LEU A 146 -10.31 15.24 -31.44
CA LEU A 146 -9.99 15.47 -30.04
C LEU A 146 -10.38 16.88 -29.62
N TYR A 147 -11.16 16.98 -28.56
CA TYR A 147 -11.48 18.24 -27.91
C TYR A 147 -10.83 18.30 -26.53
N ILE A 148 -10.20 19.42 -26.20
CA ILE A 148 -9.51 19.61 -24.93
C ILE A 148 -9.80 20.97 -24.33
N ASP A 149 -9.90 21.01 -22.99
CA ASP A 149 -10.19 22.20 -22.21
C ASP A 149 -9.68 22.06 -20.77
N ASP A 150 -9.67 23.15 -20.01
CA ASP A 150 -9.40 23.20 -18.56
C ASP A 150 -8.13 22.42 -18.15
N ILE A 151 -7.01 22.70 -18.82
CA ILE A 151 -5.73 22.05 -18.47
C ILE A 151 -5.17 22.67 -17.19
N THR A 152 -4.89 21.83 -16.19
CA THR A 152 -4.34 22.28 -14.91
C THR A 152 -3.11 21.47 -14.53
N LEU A 153 -2.01 22.16 -14.24
CA LEU A 153 -0.80 21.55 -13.65
C LEU A 153 -0.74 21.91 -12.16
N THR A 154 -0.72 20.91 -11.29
CA THR A 154 -0.76 21.09 -9.83
C THR A 154 0.47 20.48 -9.21
N LYS A 155 1.16 21.22 -8.31
CA LYS A 155 2.29 20.67 -7.54
C LYS A 155 1.77 19.67 -6.51
N SER A 156 2.35 18.48 -6.49
CA SER A 156 2.10 17.42 -5.51
C SER A 156 3.12 17.51 -4.37
N ASN A 157 2.71 17.15 -3.16
CA ASN A 157 3.61 17.15 -1.99
C ASN A 157 4.46 15.87 -1.89
N SER A 158 4.17 14.86 -2.71
CA SER A 158 4.84 13.56 -2.69
C SER A 158 4.87 12.94 -4.09
N PRO A 159 5.82 12.04 -4.37
CA PRO A 159 5.79 11.24 -5.59
C PRO A 159 4.49 10.43 -5.65
N TYR A 160 3.99 10.24 -6.86
CA TYR A 160 2.98 9.22 -7.10
C TYR A 160 3.62 7.85 -7.06
N LEU A 161 3.06 6.95 -6.27
CA LEU A 161 3.55 5.61 -6.10
C LEU A 161 2.37 4.64 -6.12
N PHE A 162 2.32 3.78 -7.14
CA PHE A 162 1.45 2.61 -7.08
C PHE A 162 2.08 1.55 -6.18
N LEU A 163 1.37 1.16 -5.12
CA LEU A 163 1.87 0.22 -4.13
C LEU A 163 1.67 -1.21 -4.61
N GLN A 164 2.77 -1.92 -4.83
CA GLN A 164 2.75 -3.33 -5.25
C GLN A 164 3.53 -4.16 -4.25
N GLY A 165 2.91 -5.22 -3.76
CA GLY A 165 3.53 -5.98 -2.70
C GLY A 165 2.82 -7.27 -2.36
N GLY A 166 3.05 -7.76 -1.15
CA GLY A 166 2.44 -9.00 -0.68
C GLY A 166 2.36 -9.12 0.84
N ASP A 167 1.58 -10.07 1.29
CA ASP A 167 1.45 -10.41 2.70
C ASP A 167 2.67 -11.24 3.14
N ILE A 168 3.42 -10.73 4.12
CA ILE A 168 4.63 -11.38 4.63
C ILE A 168 4.45 -11.96 6.04
N THR A 169 3.23 -12.01 6.51
CA THR A 169 2.92 -12.36 7.91
C THR A 169 3.49 -13.72 8.30
N GLU A 170 3.50 -14.68 7.37
CA GLU A 170 3.93 -16.05 7.63
C GLU A 170 5.46 -16.26 7.50
N LEU A 171 6.22 -15.26 7.06
CA LEU A 171 7.64 -15.42 6.74
C LEU A 171 8.47 -15.96 7.91
N ASN A 172 8.29 -15.39 9.11
CA ASN A 172 9.02 -15.85 10.30
C ASN A 172 8.66 -17.28 10.66
N TYR A 173 7.39 -17.68 10.49
CA TYR A 173 6.91 -19.04 10.73
C TYR A 173 7.54 -20.03 9.76
N VAL A 174 7.54 -19.73 8.47
CA VAL A 174 8.13 -20.58 7.42
C VAL A 174 9.63 -20.76 7.66
N ILE A 175 10.37 -19.69 7.93
CA ILE A 175 11.81 -19.76 8.22
C ILE A 175 12.07 -20.58 9.49
N ASN A 176 11.27 -20.40 10.54
CA ASN A 176 11.41 -21.20 11.77
C ASN A 176 11.09 -22.68 11.55
N ALA A 177 10.22 -23.01 10.60
CA ALA A 177 9.93 -24.38 10.18
C ALA A 177 11.08 -25.00 9.38
N GLY A 178 12.05 -24.23 8.90
CA GLY A 178 13.21 -24.66 8.13
C GLY A 178 13.13 -24.32 6.64
N GLY A 179 12.18 -23.48 6.22
CA GLY A 179 12.05 -23.01 4.83
C GLY A 179 13.28 -22.23 4.37
N ASN A 180 13.68 -22.47 3.13
CA ASN A 180 14.78 -21.78 2.48
C ASN A 180 14.31 -21.13 1.19
N TYR A 181 14.89 -19.98 0.86
CA TYR A 181 14.53 -19.18 -0.31
C TYR A 181 15.74 -18.97 -1.21
N TYR A 182 15.53 -19.15 -2.50
CA TYR A 182 16.56 -19.09 -3.52
C TYR A 182 16.19 -18.10 -4.61
N ASN A 183 17.19 -17.49 -5.20
CA ASN A 183 17.05 -16.71 -6.41
C ASN A 183 16.67 -17.61 -7.60
N SER A 184 16.27 -17.04 -8.73
CA SER A 184 15.94 -17.78 -9.96
C SER A 184 17.08 -18.61 -10.55
N ASP A 185 18.32 -18.30 -10.19
CA ASP A 185 19.51 -19.09 -10.57
C ASP A 185 19.84 -20.23 -9.59
N GLY A 186 19.00 -20.43 -8.55
CA GLY A 186 19.19 -21.43 -7.51
C GLY A 186 20.17 -21.03 -6.40
N SER A 187 20.69 -19.80 -6.41
CA SER A 187 21.53 -19.29 -5.31
C SER A 187 20.69 -18.97 -4.08
N LEU A 188 21.14 -19.39 -2.89
CA LEU A 188 20.48 -19.12 -1.63
C LEU A 188 20.50 -17.60 -1.34
N LEU A 189 19.39 -17.05 -0.84
CA LEU A 189 19.25 -15.59 -0.58
C LEU A 189 20.08 -15.11 0.62
N TYR A 190 20.65 -15.99 1.41
CA TYR A 190 21.43 -15.70 2.62
C TYR A 190 22.54 -16.71 2.83
N SER A 191 23.45 -16.46 3.75
CA SER A 191 24.51 -17.41 4.10
C SER A 191 23.96 -18.62 4.88
N ASN A 192 24.61 -19.77 4.77
CA ASN A 192 24.17 -21.00 5.43
C ASN A 192 24.15 -20.91 6.96
N ASP A 193 24.95 -20.05 7.53
CA ASP A 193 25.08 -19.80 8.97
C ASP A 193 24.22 -18.62 9.46
N ALA A 194 23.40 -18.03 8.58
CA ALA A 194 22.52 -16.93 8.95
C ALA A 194 21.49 -17.35 10.01
N SER A 195 21.28 -16.51 11.00
CA SER A 195 20.19 -16.65 11.96
C SER A 195 18.81 -16.50 11.29
N ASN A 196 17.73 -16.98 11.91
CA ASN A 196 16.37 -16.84 11.36
C ASN A 196 15.99 -15.35 11.11
N ILE A 197 16.47 -14.43 11.92
CA ILE A 197 16.23 -13.00 11.73
C ILE A 197 16.95 -12.48 10.47
N GLU A 198 18.21 -12.87 10.28
CA GLU A 198 18.98 -12.49 9.09
C GLU A 198 18.41 -13.11 7.82
N LYS A 199 17.93 -14.37 7.89
CA LYS A 199 17.20 -15.01 6.78
C LYS A 199 15.95 -14.24 6.41
N ALA A 200 15.10 -13.90 7.38
CA ALA A 200 13.88 -13.13 7.14
C ALA A 200 14.17 -11.74 6.55
N GLN A 201 15.16 -11.03 7.09
CA GLN A 201 15.58 -9.73 6.54
C GLN A 201 16.08 -9.86 5.10
N SER A 202 16.84 -10.93 4.78
CA SER A 202 17.34 -11.16 3.42
C SER A 202 16.21 -11.44 2.43
N VAL A 203 15.20 -12.22 2.84
CA VAL A 203 14.00 -12.44 2.01
C VAL A 203 13.28 -11.10 1.77
N ILE A 204 13.02 -10.31 2.81
CA ILE A 204 12.36 -9.00 2.65
C ILE A 204 13.18 -8.06 1.76
N ASN A 205 14.51 -8.06 1.89
CA ASN A 205 15.39 -7.30 0.99
C ASN A 205 15.25 -7.77 -0.46
N PHE A 206 15.19 -9.08 -0.69
CA PHE A 206 14.95 -9.64 -2.03
C PHE A 206 13.60 -9.16 -2.60
N LEU A 207 12.52 -9.18 -1.81
CA LEU A 207 11.22 -8.67 -2.25
C LEU A 207 11.32 -7.21 -2.71
N ALA A 208 12.02 -6.38 -1.93
CA ALA A 208 12.24 -4.96 -2.26
C ALA A 208 13.12 -4.79 -3.52
N GLU A 209 14.21 -5.57 -3.63
CA GLU A 209 15.10 -5.57 -4.81
C GLU A 209 14.35 -6.00 -6.07
N LYS A 210 13.45 -6.96 -5.96
CA LYS A 210 12.59 -7.44 -7.04
C LYS A 210 11.41 -6.49 -7.37
N GLY A 211 11.27 -5.38 -6.67
CA GLY A 211 10.35 -4.31 -7.02
C GLY A 211 9.07 -4.24 -6.19
N MET A 212 8.89 -5.10 -5.20
CA MET A 212 7.87 -4.86 -4.20
C MET A 212 8.25 -3.65 -3.35
N ASN A 213 7.32 -2.74 -3.15
CA ASN A 213 7.51 -1.52 -2.36
C ASN A 213 6.55 -1.45 -1.18
N PHE A 214 5.75 -2.49 -0.99
CA PHE A 214 4.64 -2.53 -0.04
C PHE A 214 4.49 -3.92 0.57
N VAL A 215 4.27 -4.02 1.87
CA VAL A 215 4.01 -5.28 2.55
C VAL A 215 2.75 -5.18 3.38
N ARG A 216 2.07 -6.30 3.52
CA ARG A 216 0.98 -6.49 4.48
C ARG A 216 1.47 -7.33 5.66
N ILE A 217 1.06 -6.94 6.87
CA ILE A 217 1.35 -7.65 8.11
C ILE A 217 0.04 -7.76 8.88
N ARG A 218 -0.41 -9.00 9.18
CA ARG A 218 -1.64 -9.27 9.91
C ARG A 218 -1.35 -9.59 11.37
N ASN A 219 -1.94 -8.83 12.25
CA ASN A 219 -1.78 -8.95 13.68
C ASN A 219 -3.02 -9.61 14.32
N SER A 220 -2.81 -10.74 14.96
CA SER A 220 -3.81 -11.43 15.77
C SER A 220 -3.56 -11.19 17.26
N ASN A 221 -4.61 -11.29 18.09
CA ASN A 221 -4.51 -10.89 19.50
C ASN A 221 -3.63 -11.86 20.31
N SER A 222 -4.01 -13.13 20.40
CA SER A 222 -3.28 -14.16 21.17
C SER A 222 -3.30 -15.50 20.43
N PRO A 223 -2.56 -15.63 19.30
CA PRO A 223 -2.49 -16.88 18.55
C PRO A 223 -1.86 -18.01 19.35
N GLY A 224 -2.01 -19.27 18.88
CA GLY A 224 -1.49 -20.47 19.53
C GLY A 224 -2.57 -21.26 20.29
N ARG A 225 -3.82 -20.82 20.26
CA ARG A 225 -4.93 -21.50 20.91
C ARG A 225 -5.72 -22.35 19.91
N MET A 226 -6.11 -23.58 20.31
CA MET A 226 -7.09 -24.33 19.55
C MET A 226 -8.48 -23.72 19.79
N HIS A 227 -9.24 -23.57 18.71
CA HIS A 227 -10.61 -23.12 18.84
C HIS A 227 -11.43 -24.11 19.65
N PRO A 228 -12.37 -23.65 20.51
CA PRO A 228 -13.24 -24.55 21.30
C PRO A 228 -14.02 -25.53 20.45
N ASP A 229 -14.40 -25.14 19.26
CA ASP A 229 -14.97 -26.01 18.27
C ASP A 229 -13.87 -26.71 17.46
N LYS A 230 -13.74 -28.00 17.69
CA LYS A 230 -12.69 -28.81 17.04
C LYS A 230 -12.98 -29.16 15.58
N SER A 231 -14.19 -28.90 15.09
CA SER A 231 -14.58 -29.23 13.73
C SER A 231 -13.99 -28.27 12.71
N ASN A 232 -13.61 -27.04 13.13
CA ASN A 232 -13.12 -25.97 12.27
C ASN A 232 -11.75 -25.48 12.77
N ASN A 233 -10.73 -25.91 12.09
CA ASN A 233 -9.32 -25.74 12.45
C ASN A 233 -8.76 -24.36 12.06
N TYR A 234 -9.21 -23.30 12.75
CA TYR A 234 -8.73 -21.93 12.51
C TYR A 234 -7.53 -21.56 13.38
N TYR A 235 -6.68 -22.54 13.62
CA TYR A 235 -5.49 -22.37 14.44
C TYR A 235 -4.47 -21.47 13.77
N LEU A 236 -3.92 -20.55 14.53
CA LEU A 236 -2.74 -19.76 14.16
C LEU A 236 -1.54 -20.26 14.96
N PRO A 237 -0.35 -20.38 14.37
CA PRO A 237 0.83 -20.91 15.05
C PRO A 237 1.23 -20.09 16.27
N GLU A 238 1.53 -20.78 17.38
CA GLU A 238 1.96 -20.15 18.62
C GLU A 238 3.28 -19.40 18.41
N GLY A 239 3.35 -18.17 18.93
CA GLY A 239 4.54 -17.31 18.85
C GLY A 239 4.62 -16.47 17.59
N PHE A 240 3.79 -16.72 16.58
CA PHE A 240 3.74 -15.98 15.31
C PHE A 240 2.44 -15.16 15.21
N GLN A 241 2.42 -14.17 14.32
CA GLN A 241 1.27 -13.27 14.06
C GLN A 241 0.76 -12.50 15.27
N ASN A 242 1.40 -12.54 16.42
CA ASN A 242 1.12 -11.65 17.54
C ASN A 242 1.84 -10.29 17.37
N SER A 243 1.52 -9.31 18.21
CA SER A 243 2.10 -7.97 18.10
C SER A 243 3.64 -7.96 18.10
N LYS A 244 4.28 -8.85 18.84
CA LYS A 244 5.76 -8.92 18.93
C LYS A 244 6.38 -9.46 17.65
N ASP A 245 5.77 -10.47 17.04
CA ASP A 245 6.24 -11.04 15.79
C ASP A 245 5.99 -10.08 14.62
N CYS A 246 4.79 -9.49 14.58
CA CYS A 246 4.43 -8.45 13.60
C CYS A 246 5.34 -7.22 13.69
N LEU A 247 5.76 -6.82 14.90
CA LEU A 247 6.73 -5.73 15.09
C LEU A 247 8.09 -6.08 14.46
N LYS A 248 8.58 -7.32 14.60
CA LYS A 248 9.83 -7.74 13.94
C LYS A 248 9.73 -7.62 12.42
N LEU A 249 8.64 -8.12 11.84
CA LEU A 249 8.39 -7.99 10.39
C LEU A 249 8.29 -6.52 9.95
N ALA A 250 7.61 -5.68 10.74
CA ALA A 250 7.50 -4.26 10.46
C ALA A 250 8.86 -3.53 10.51
N ILE A 251 9.73 -3.88 11.46
CA ILE A 251 11.11 -3.36 11.53
C ILE A 251 11.90 -3.78 10.30
N MET A 252 11.82 -5.06 9.89
CA MET A 252 12.53 -5.57 8.72
C MET A 252 12.04 -4.89 7.42
N ALA A 253 10.72 -4.71 7.27
CA ALA A 253 10.14 -4.00 6.13
C ALA A 253 10.57 -2.52 6.11
N HIS A 254 10.57 -1.86 7.26
CA HIS A 254 11.05 -0.48 7.40
C HIS A 254 12.54 -0.36 7.03
N ASN A 255 13.39 -1.32 7.46
CA ASN A 255 14.80 -1.38 7.08
C ASN A 255 14.99 -1.53 5.56
N ALA A 256 14.12 -2.31 4.91
CA ALA A 256 14.07 -2.47 3.46
C ALA A 256 13.38 -1.29 2.73
N LYS A 257 12.96 -0.25 3.47
CA LYS A 257 12.28 0.96 2.95
C LYS A 257 10.95 0.67 2.26
N MET A 258 10.30 -0.42 2.62
CA MET A 258 8.99 -0.76 2.12
C MET A 258 7.90 -0.03 2.91
N LYS A 259 6.82 0.33 2.23
CA LYS A 259 5.59 0.82 2.84
C LYS A 259 4.86 -0.32 3.54
N ILE A 260 4.07 0.00 4.56
CA ILE A 260 3.41 -1.01 5.39
C ILE A 260 1.90 -0.80 5.39
N GLN A 261 1.18 -1.88 5.10
CA GLN A 261 -0.21 -2.08 5.44
C GLN A 261 -0.28 -2.97 6.68
N TYR A 262 -0.86 -2.48 7.76
CA TYR A 262 -0.97 -3.22 9.01
C TYR A 262 -2.43 -3.59 9.26
N THR A 263 -2.73 -4.88 9.43
CA THR A 263 -4.09 -5.39 9.64
C THR A 263 -4.27 -5.85 11.08
N PHE A 264 -5.33 -5.41 11.74
CA PHE A 264 -5.77 -5.91 13.04
C PHE A 264 -6.87 -6.96 12.84
N ASN A 265 -6.58 -8.22 13.09
CA ASN A 265 -7.60 -9.29 13.03
C ASN A 265 -8.59 -9.25 14.18
N TYR A 266 -8.23 -8.71 15.33
CA TYR A 266 -9.06 -8.69 16.56
C TYR A 266 -9.58 -10.06 16.98
N SER A 267 -8.81 -11.11 16.74
CA SER A 267 -9.14 -12.48 17.11
C SER A 267 -7.87 -13.24 17.54
N ASP A 268 -8.04 -14.32 18.30
CA ASP A 268 -6.96 -15.26 18.60
C ASP A 268 -6.81 -16.32 17.51
N TYR A 269 -7.75 -16.34 16.56
CA TYR A 269 -7.89 -17.34 15.52
C TYR A 269 -7.86 -16.71 14.15
N TRP A 270 -7.80 -17.55 13.12
CA TRP A 270 -7.99 -17.13 11.75
C TRP A 270 -9.34 -16.42 11.58
N SER A 271 -9.29 -15.25 10.95
CA SER A 271 -10.48 -14.42 10.70
C SER A 271 -10.71 -14.20 9.22
N ASN A 272 -11.94 -14.34 8.77
CA ASN A 272 -12.40 -14.12 7.40
C ASN A 272 -13.84 -13.60 7.39
N GLY A 273 -14.47 -13.54 6.24
CA GLY A 273 -15.83 -13.02 6.06
C GLY A 273 -16.91 -13.73 6.89
N GLU A 274 -16.68 -14.97 7.26
CA GLU A 274 -17.61 -15.83 8.01
C GLU A 274 -17.22 -16.01 9.49
N ARG A 275 -16.02 -15.53 9.88
CA ARG A 275 -15.48 -15.79 11.20
C ARG A 275 -14.75 -14.60 11.79
N GLN A 276 -15.27 -14.11 12.92
CA GLN A 276 -14.78 -12.92 13.63
C GLN A 276 -14.91 -13.14 15.15
N ASP A 277 -14.17 -14.12 15.68
CA ASP A 277 -14.25 -14.52 17.09
C ASP A 277 -13.68 -13.44 18.01
N ILE A 278 -14.35 -13.23 19.13
CA ILE A 278 -13.87 -12.35 20.19
C ILE A 278 -12.65 -13.01 20.86
N PRO A 279 -11.53 -12.28 21.07
CA PRO A 279 -10.40 -12.78 21.83
C PRO A 279 -10.81 -13.28 23.23
N ALA A 280 -10.20 -14.36 23.68
CA ALA A 280 -10.55 -14.97 24.96
C ALA A 280 -10.44 -14.00 26.14
N ASP A 281 -9.39 -13.19 26.17
CA ASP A 281 -9.18 -12.19 27.22
C ASP A 281 -10.27 -11.10 27.22
N TRP A 282 -10.82 -10.79 26.02
CA TRP A 282 -11.94 -9.85 25.90
C TRP A 282 -13.26 -10.49 26.32
N MET A 283 -13.46 -11.78 26.04
CA MET A 283 -14.59 -12.55 26.56
C MET A 283 -14.63 -12.54 28.09
N ASP A 284 -13.48 -12.68 28.75
CA ASP A 284 -13.39 -12.56 30.21
C ASP A 284 -13.76 -11.16 30.70
N SER A 285 -13.45 -10.11 29.94
CA SER A 285 -13.76 -8.73 30.30
C SER A 285 -15.23 -8.36 30.24
N ILE A 286 -16.05 -9.13 29.52
CA ILE A 286 -17.51 -8.95 29.39
C ILE A 286 -18.31 -9.94 30.22
N LYS A 287 -17.63 -10.86 30.90
CA LYS A 287 -18.28 -11.88 31.73
C LYS A 287 -19.15 -11.25 32.84
N GLY A 288 -20.38 -11.70 32.91
CA GLY A 288 -21.35 -11.18 33.88
C GLY A 288 -22.04 -9.87 33.51
N ILE A 289 -21.73 -9.32 32.34
CA ILE A 289 -22.49 -8.21 31.76
C ILE A 289 -23.66 -8.80 30.97
N HIS A 290 -24.90 -8.37 31.30
CA HIS A 290 -26.12 -8.88 30.67
C HIS A 290 -26.76 -7.86 29.71
N ASP A 291 -26.27 -6.65 29.69
CA ASP A 291 -26.72 -5.58 28.83
C ASP A 291 -25.86 -5.55 27.55
N ASN A 292 -26.48 -5.88 26.42
CA ASN A 292 -25.77 -5.93 25.13
C ASN A 292 -25.11 -4.61 24.76
N GLN A 293 -25.70 -3.46 25.07
CA GLN A 293 -25.11 -2.17 24.79
C GLN A 293 -23.81 -1.96 25.59
N LYS A 294 -23.80 -2.33 26.86
CA LYS A 294 -22.61 -2.28 27.71
C LYS A 294 -21.51 -3.25 27.25
N ILE A 295 -21.91 -4.42 26.71
CA ILE A 295 -20.97 -5.37 26.13
C ILE A 295 -20.30 -4.73 24.90
N VAL A 296 -21.08 -4.12 24.00
CA VAL A 296 -20.57 -3.44 22.81
C VAL A 296 -19.61 -2.30 23.21
N GLU A 297 -19.98 -1.47 24.18
CA GLU A 297 -19.11 -0.40 24.69
C GLU A 297 -17.79 -0.96 25.24
N LYS A 298 -17.86 -2.04 26.03
CA LYS A 298 -16.67 -2.69 26.59
C LYS A 298 -15.76 -3.29 25.51
N LEU A 299 -16.32 -3.93 24.49
CA LEU A 299 -15.57 -4.47 23.36
C LEU A 299 -14.96 -3.35 22.52
N ALA A 300 -15.63 -2.23 22.33
CA ALA A 300 -15.07 -1.05 21.69
C ALA A 300 -13.86 -0.48 22.47
N ASP A 301 -13.94 -0.45 23.82
CA ASP A 301 -12.80 -0.10 24.68
C ASP A 301 -11.64 -1.09 24.51
N CYS A 302 -11.91 -2.39 24.38
CA CYS A 302 -10.88 -3.40 24.13
C CYS A 302 -10.19 -3.15 22.78
N ILE A 303 -10.94 -2.91 21.70
CA ILE A 303 -10.39 -2.54 20.37
C ILE A 303 -9.52 -1.29 20.49
N TYR A 304 -10.04 -0.22 21.11
CA TYR A 304 -9.29 1.03 21.25
C TYR A 304 -7.97 0.82 21.97
N ASN A 305 -7.99 0.18 23.15
CA ASN A 305 -6.81 0.00 23.98
C ASN A 305 -5.76 -0.92 23.33
N TYR A 306 -6.21 -2.01 22.69
CA TYR A 306 -5.33 -2.94 21.99
C TYR A 306 -4.66 -2.24 20.79
N THR A 307 -5.47 -1.61 19.93
CA THR A 307 -4.98 -0.88 18.77
C THR A 307 -4.00 0.24 19.16
N LEU A 308 -4.35 1.02 20.18
CA LEU A 308 -3.50 2.10 20.70
C LEU A 308 -2.17 1.56 21.22
N GLY A 309 -2.18 0.44 21.94
CA GLY A 309 -0.98 -0.20 22.46
C GLY A 309 -0.02 -0.61 21.35
N VAL A 310 -0.52 -1.34 20.35
CA VAL A 310 0.26 -1.80 19.22
C VAL A 310 0.78 -0.62 18.37
N MET A 311 -0.06 0.37 18.09
CA MET A 311 0.37 1.56 17.33
C MET A 311 1.45 2.36 18.07
N LYS A 312 1.38 2.48 19.40
CA LYS A 312 2.44 3.10 20.21
C LYS A 312 3.75 2.32 20.17
N GLU A 313 3.68 0.99 20.17
CA GLU A 313 4.87 0.13 20.05
C GLU A 313 5.54 0.27 18.67
N LEU A 314 4.77 0.32 17.59
CA LEU A 314 5.25 0.63 16.24
C LEU A 314 5.90 2.02 16.20
N ALA A 315 5.23 3.05 16.72
CA ALA A 315 5.71 4.42 16.74
C ALA A 315 6.99 4.60 17.58
N ALA A 316 7.15 3.83 18.67
CA ALA A 316 8.39 3.80 19.46
C ALA A 316 9.61 3.32 18.65
N ASN A 317 9.36 2.56 17.57
CA ASN A 317 10.35 2.13 16.59
C ASN A 317 10.34 3.00 15.32
N GLN A 318 9.71 4.17 15.35
CA GLN A 318 9.57 5.12 14.23
C GLN A 318 8.83 4.53 13.01
N ILE A 319 7.96 3.56 13.24
CA ILE A 319 7.15 2.91 12.21
C ILE A 319 5.74 3.47 12.28
N TYR A 320 5.31 4.05 11.17
CA TYR A 320 3.98 4.63 10.97
C TYR A 320 3.39 4.01 9.70
N PRO A 321 2.60 2.93 9.81
CA PRO A 321 2.03 2.27 8.64
C PRO A 321 1.25 3.26 7.76
N GLU A 322 1.43 3.20 6.46
CA GLU A 322 0.68 4.04 5.52
C GLU A 322 -0.81 3.72 5.52
N TYR A 323 -1.13 2.42 5.67
CA TYR A 323 -2.49 1.93 5.71
C TYR A 323 -2.68 1.00 6.91
N VAL A 324 -3.80 1.16 7.60
CA VAL A 324 -4.20 0.29 8.72
C VAL A 324 -5.58 -0.27 8.45
N SER A 325 -5.71 -1.59 8.40
CA SER A 325 -7.01 -2.25 8.29
C SER A 325 -7.57 -2.60 9.67
N LEU A 326 -8.82 -2.23 9.88
CA LEU A 326 -9.57 -2.60 11.08
C LEU A 326 -10.42 -3.83 10.73
N GLY A 327 -9.95 -4.99 11.15
CA GLY A 327 -10.48 -6.28 10.75
C GLY A 327 -9.91 -6.80 9.42
N ASN A 328 -10.17 -8.08 9.15
CA ASN A 328 -9.88 -8.78 7.92
C ASN A 328 -11.17 -9.35 7.34
N GLU A 329 -11.50 -8.99 6.09
CA GLU A 329 -12.68 -9.50 5.37
C GLU A 329 -13.98 -9.44 6.20
N THR A 330 -14.31 -8.25 6.66
CA THR A 330 -15.38 -8.03 7.64
C THR A 330 -16.80 -8.07 7.08
N ASN A 331 -17.03 -8.83 5.98
CA ASN A 331 -18.34 -8.95 5.34
C ASN A 331 -19.44 -9.35 6.33
N GLY A 332 -19.17 -10.30 7.21
CA GLY A 332 -20.07 -10.75 8.26
C GLY A 332 -20.18 -9.79 9.44
N GLY A 333 -19.25 -8.85 9.56
CA GLY A 333 -19.16 -7.91 10.68
C GLY A 333 -17.91 -8.11 11.55
N PHE A 334 -18.03 -7.84 12.86
CA PHE A 334 -16.94 -7.90 13.85
C PHE A 334 -17.39 -8.58 15.12
N LEU A 335 -16.48 -9.27 15.84
CA LEU A 335 -16.63 -9.73 17.21
C LEU A 335 -17.99 -10.40 17.48
N PHE A 336 -18.22 -11.52 16.79
CA PHE A 336 -19.47 -12.27 16.87
C PHE A 336 -19.79 -12.74 18.28
N PRO A 337 -21.06 -12.70 18.72
CA PRO A 337 -22.27 -12.35 17.93
C PRO A 337 -22.69 -10.88 18.05
N TYR A 338 -21.92 -9.98 18.61
CA TYR A 338 -22.38 -8.62 18.96
C TYR A 338 -22.36 -7.64 17.78
N GLY A 339 -21.51 -7.86 16.78
CA GLY A 339 -21.36 -6.98 15.62
C GLY A 339 -21.63 -7.66 14.29
N TYR A 340 -22.75 -8.36 14.15
CA TYR A 340 -23.17 -8.93 12.85
C TYR A 340 -23.63 -7.86 11.88
N SER A 341 -23.29 -8.05 10.62
CA SER A 341 -23.80 -7.23 9.51
C SER A 341 -25.18 -7.71 9.03
N TYR A 342 -25.57 -8.96 9.30
CA TYR A 342 -26.86 -9.56 8.94
C TYR A 342 -27.36 -10.49 10.08
N ASP A 343 -28.61 -10.92 9.98
CA ASP A 343 -29.20 -11.81 10.99
C ASP A 343 -28.75 -13.27 10.77
N VAL A 344 -28.19 -13.87 11.80
CA VAL A 344 -27.83 -15.29 11.84
C VAL A 344 -28.91 -16.05 12.59
N THR A 345 -29.77 -16.78 11.87
CA THR A 345 -30.99 -17.40 12.38
C THR A 345 -30.82 -18.86 12.81
N TRP A 346 -29.72 -19.50 12.41
CA TRP A 346 -29.36 -20.88 12.77
C TRP A 346 -28.05 -20.88 13.52
N ASP A 347 -27.91 -21.82 14.50
CA ASP A 347 -26.62 -22.04 15.11
C ASP A 347 -25.70 -22.77 14.14
N ASN A 348 -24.57 -22.13 13.88
CA ASN A 348 -23.45 -22.70 13.19
C ASN A 348 -22.26 -22.67 14.15
N THR A 349 -21.36 -23.61 14.01
CA THR A 349 -20.15 -23.68 14.84
C THR A 349 -19.27 -22.45 14.71
N ASP A 350 -19.32 -21.78 13.55
CA ASP A 350 -18.51 -20.59 13.26
C ASP A 350 -19.26 -19.28 13.53
N MET A 351 -20.58 -19.32 13.44
CA MET A 351 -21.44 -18.15 13.57
C MET A 351 -22.60 -18.44 14.54
N PRO A 352 -22.43 -18.17 15.85
CA PRO A 352 -23.52 -18.31 16.79
C PRO A 352 -24.70 -17.39 16.44
N ARG A 353 -25.92 -17.80 16.81
CA ARG A 353 -27.11 -16.97 16.54
C ARG A 353 -26.92 -15.53 16.98
N GLY A 354 -27.37 -14.61 16.15
CA GLY A 354 -27.32 -13.18 16.44
C GLY A 354 -28.11 -12.37 15.44
N THR A 355 -28.28 -11.11 15.74
CA THR A 355 -28.97 -10.15 14.89
C THR A 355 -28.01 -9.09 14.37
N GLN A 356 -28.30 -8.57 13.20
CA GLN A 356 -27.52 -7.46 12.65
C GLN A 356 -27.44 -6.28 13.65
N ASN A 357 -26.24 -5.70 13.76
CA ASN A 357 -25.98 -4.60 14.70
C ASN A 357 -24.96 -3.61 14.11
N TRP A 358 -25.41 -2.79 13.17
CA TRP A 358 -24.57 -1.79 12.52
C TRP A 358 -24.06 -0.71 13.46
N ASN A 359 -24.78 -0.42 14.55
CA ASN A 359 -24.29 0.48 15.60
C ASN A 359 -23.05 -0.09 16.30
N ALA A 360 -23.04 -1.39 16.58
CA ALA A 360 -21.88 -2.05 17.16
C ALA A 360 -20.69 -2.06 16.16
N ILE A 361 -20.93 -2.43 14.90
CA ILE A 361 -19.89 -2.42 13.87
C ILE A 361 -19.26 -1.03 13.76
N ALA A 362 -20.08 0.03 13.64
CA ALA A 362 -19.60 1.40 13.57
C ALA A 362 -18.82 1.82 14.82
N SER A 363 -19.30 1.40 16.02
CA SER A 363 -18.59 1.65 17.28
C SER A 363 -17.21 1.01 17.31
N PHE A 364 -17.09 -0.24 16.86
CA PHE A 364 -15.83 -0.97 16.80
C PHE A 364 -14.86 -0.32 15.79
N ILE A 365 -15.33 0.03 14.60
CA ILE A 365 -14.52 0.73 13.61
C ILE A 365 -14.05 2.09 14.15
N ASN A 366 -14.94 2.88 14.74
CA ASN A 366 -14.61 4.20 15.27
C ASN A 366 -13.63 4.14 16.45
N ALA A 367 -13.69 3.10 17.27
CA ALA A 367 -12.73 2.86 18.34
C ALA A 367 -11.32 2.61 17.79
N GLY A 368 -11.20 1.72 16.81
CA GLY A 368 -9.93 1.47 16.10
C GLY A 368 -9.42 2.70 15.35
N TYR A 369 -10.30 3.39 14.61
CA TYR A 369 -9.98 4.63 13.90
C TYR A 369 -9.37 5.67 14.84
N LYS A 370 -10.05 5.95 15.97
CA LYS A 370 -9.57 6.89 16.98
C LYS A 370 -8.18 6.52 17.50
N ALA A 371 -7.97 5.25 17.83
CA ALA A 371 -6.70 4.75 18.37
C ALA A 371 -5.55 4.93 17.36
N VAL A 372 -5.77 4.61 16.09
CA VAL A 372 -4.76 4.81 15.05
C VAL A 372 -4.46 6.28 14.85
N LYS A 373 -5.50 7.12 14.69
CA LYS A 373 -5.32 8.57 14.41
C LYS A 373 -4.69 9.33 15.58
N GLU A 374 -4.80 8.83 16.81
CA GLU A 374 -4.11 9.41 17.98
C GLU A 374 -2.60 9.26 17.89
N VAL A 375 -2.10 8.16 17.34
CA VAL A 375 -0.65 7.86 17.22
C VAL A 375 -0.10 8.25 15.85
N SER A 376 -0.85 7.96 14.80
CA SER A 376 -0.46 8.19 13.41
C SER A 376 -1.59 8.86 12.62
N PRO A 377 -1.72 10.19 12.71
CA PRO A 377 -2.80 10.92 12.03
C PRO A 377 -2.81 10.76 10.51
N HIS A 378 -1.65 10.45 9.91
CA HIS A 378 -1.48 10.30 8.47
C HIS A 378 -1.80 8.88 7.95
N SER A 379 -1.80 7.87 8.82
CA SER A 379 -2.20 6.51 8.43
C SER A 379 -3.64 6.51 7.93
N LYS A 380 -3.87 5.91 6.76
CA LYS A 380 -5.22 5.78 6.18
C LYS A 380 -5.87 4.49 6.67
N ILE A 381 -7.12 4.59 7.07
CA ILE A 381 -7.90 3.46 7.60
C ILE A 381 -8.60 2.74 6.46
N VAL A 382 -8.36 1.44 6.38
CA VAL A 382 -8.94 0.54 5.37
C VAL A 382 -10.04 -0.30 6.02
N ILE A 383 -11.18 -0.42 5.34
CA ILE A 383 -12.17 -1.45 5.63
C ILE A 383 -12.09 -2.48 4.52
N HIS A 384 -11.74 -3.70 4.89
CA HIS A 384 -11.45 -4.79 3.97
C HIS A 384 -12.59 -5.79 3.90
N LEU A 385 -13.09 -6.03 2.69
CA LEU A 385 -14.12 -7.02 2.38
C LEU A 385 -13.55 -8.12 1.48
N ALA A 386 -14.01 -9.36 1.70
CA ALA A 386 -13.76 -10.50 0.82
C ALA A 386 -14.33 -10.25 -0.57
N ASP A 387 -13.84 -10.96 -1.57
CA ASP A 387 -14.33 -10.86 -2.92
C ASP A 387 -15.80 -11.32 -3.02
N ASN A 388 -16.49 -10.84 -4.04
CA ASN A 388 -17.92 -11.10 -4.21
C ASN A 388 -18.29 -11.15 -5.67
N THR A 389 -18.68 -12.34 -6.15
CA THR A 389 -19.15 -12.57 -7.52
C THR A 389 -20.28 -11.64 -7.93
N ASN A 390 -21.22 -11.34 -7.04
CA ASN A 390 -22.35 -10.48 -7.34
C ASN A 390 -21.96 -9.04 -7.59
N ASP A 391 -20.91 -8.56 -6.91
CA ASP A 391 -20.39 -7.23 -7.10
C ASP A 391 -19.59 -7.11 -8.40
N PHE A 392 -18.65 -8.02 -8.63
CA PHE A 392 -17.69 -7.87 -9.72
C PHE A 392 -18.26 -8.22 -11.09
N ILE A 393 -19.15 -9.23 -11.19
CA ILE A 393 -19.72 -9.67 -12.46
C ILE A 393 -21.06 -9.02 -12.74
N LYS A 394 -21.96 -9.01 -11.76
CA LYS A 394 -23.37 -8.68 -12.00
C LYS A 394 -23.66 -7.21 -11.89
N TYR A 395 -22.70 -6.42 -11.41
CA TYR A 395 -22.85 -4.97 -11.17
C TYR A 395 -24.34 -4.59 -11.09
N ASN A 396 -25.00 -5.03 -10.05
CA ASN A 396 -26.45 -4.86 -9.94
C ASN A 396 -26.71 -3.54 -9.23
N SER A 397 -27.40 -2.63 -9.91
CA SER A 397 -27.95 -1.40 -9.31
C SER A 397 -28.91 -1.68 -8.15
N ASN A 398 -29.34 -2.92 -7.97
CA ASN A 398 -30.11 -3.37 -6.83
C ASN A 398 -29.15 -3.71 -5.70
N VAL A 399 -29.10 -2.82 -4.72
CA VAL A 399 -28.37 -2.99 -3.45
C VAL A 399 -28.99 -4.17 -2.71
N ASN A 400 -28.50 -5.38 -3.00
CA ASN A 400 -28.86 -6.57 -2.25
C ASN A 400 -27.98 -6.67 -0.99
N SER A 401 -28.49 -7.30 0.05
CA SER A 401 -27.70 -7.74 1.21
C SER A 401 -26.44 -8.46 0.71
N TYR A 402 -25.32 -8.26 1.38
CA TYR A 402 -24.02 -8.88 1.10
C TYR A 402 -23.17 -8.23 -0.02
N THR A 403 -23.60 -7.17 -0.69
CA THR A 403 -22.77 -6.41 -1.62
C THR A 403 -21.89 -5.38 -0.88
N TYR A 404 -20.79 -4.93 -1.51
CA TYR A 404 -19.97 -3.84 -0.99
C TYR A 404 -20.81 -2.56 -0.82
N SER A 405 -21.67 -2.26 -1.78
CA SER A 405 -22.53 -1.09 -1.69
C SER A 405 -23.49 -1.16 -0.50
N TRP A 406 -24.08 -2.32 -0.25
CA TRP A 406 -24.90 -2.51 0.95
C TRP A 406 -24.09 -2.33 2.25
N TYR A 407 -22.88 -2.88 2.29
CA TYR A 407 -22.02 -2.80 3.47
C TYR A 407 -21.60 -1.35 3.75
N PHE A 408 -21.04 -0.67 2.76
CA PHE A 408 -20.56 0.71 2.93
C PHE A 408 -21.68 1.72 3.12
N ASP A 409 -22.85 1.54 2.49
CA ASP A 409 -24.04 2.39 2.74
C ASP A 409 -24.47 2.29 4.22
N ASN A 410 -24.46 1.08 4.79
CA ASN A 410 -24.77 0.90 6.20
C ASN A 410 -23.69 1.49 7.12
N LEU A 411 -22.41 1.34 6.81
CA LEU A 411 -21.34 1.98 7.57
C LEU A 411 -21.52 3.50 7.62
N LEU A 412 -21.74 4.14 6.47
CA LEU A 412 -21.93 5.58 6.39
C LEU A 412 -23.19 6.04 7.13
N LYS A 413 -24.29 5.29 7.00
CA LYS A 413 -25.53 5.55 7.72
C LYS A 413 -25.35 5.54 9.25
N HIS A 414 -24.43 4.73 9.77
CA HIS A 414 -24.13 4.62 11.19
C HIS A 414 -22.86 5.38 11.60
N ASN A 415 -22.38 6.30 10.75
CA ASN A 415 -21.24 7.20 10.99
C ASN A 415 -19.91 6.48 11.28
N ALA A 416 -19.67 5.33 10.67
CA ALA A 416 -18.36 4.69 10.72
C ALA A 416 -17.33 5.51 9.92
N GLN A 417 -16.14 5.65 10.48
CA GLN A 417 -15.06 6.44 9.90
C GLN A 417 -14.02 5.55 9.24
N PHE A 418 -13.75 5.77 7.96
CA PHE A 418 -12.71 5.08 7.20
C PHE A 418 -12.25 5.92 6.01
N ASP A 419 -11.07 5.61 5.48
CA ASP A 419 -10.41 6.41 4.44
C ASP A 419 -10.36 5.67 3.09
N VAL A 420 -10.26 4.34 3.07
CA VAL A 420 -10.00 3.51 1.89
C VAL A 420 -10.89 2.28 1.90
N ILE A 421 -11.35 1.87 0.73
CA ILE A 421 -12.06 0.61 0.51
C ILE A 421 -11.04 -0.47 0.16
N GLY A 422 -10.95 -1.51 0.99
CA GLY A 422 -10.12 -2.69 0.75
C GLY A 422 -10.93 -3.82 0.13
N ALA A 423 -10.37 -4.51 -0.85
CA ALA A 423 -11.03 -5.62 -1.53
C ALA A 423 -10.07 -6.80 -1.71
N SER A 424 -10.55 -8.02 -1.47
CA SER A 424 -9.92 -9.24 -2.00
C SER A 424 -10.38 -9.46 -3.44
N TYR A 425 -9.50 -10.01 -4.27
CA TYR A 425 -9.82 -10.42 -5.64
C TYR A 425 -9.14 -11.73 -6.00
N TYR A 426 -9.93 -12.76 -6.10
CA TYR A 426 -9.51 -14.09 -6.55
C TYR A 426 -10.39 -14.56 -7.70
N PRO A 427 -9.86 -14.63 -8.94
CA PRO A 427 -10.64 -15.11 -10.08
C PRO A 427 -11.26 -16.48 -9.84
N ALA A 428 -10.57 -17.33 -9.09
CA ALA A 428 -11.03 -18.68 -8.75
C ALA A 428 -12.36 -18.68 -7.97
N TRP A 429 -12.66 -17.66 -7.20
CA TRP A 429 -13.88 -17.56 -6.40
C TRP A 429 -14.90 -16.58 -6.98
N SER A 430 -14.44 -15.40 -7.41
CA SER A 430 -15.33 -14.38 -7.94
C SER A 430 -15.82 -14.66 -9.36
N GLU A 431 -15.10 -15.52 -10.12
CA GLU A 431 -15.35 -15.75 -11.56
C GLU A 431 -15.26 -14.46 -12.41
N ALA A 432 -14.75 -13.38 -11.82
CA ALA A 432 -14.62 -12.09 -12.46
C ALA A 432 -13.29 -11.93 -13.17
N THR A 433 -13.28 -11.38 -14.36
CA THR A 433 -12.07 -10.97 -15.06
C THR A 433 -11.43 -9.75 -14.38
N VAL A 434 -10.15 -9.49 -14.66
CA VAL A 434 -9.50 -8.25 -14.22
C VAL A 434 -10.23 -7.02 -14.74
N GLY A 435 -10.76 -7.07 -15.97
CA GLY A 435 -11.59 -6.01 -16.54
C GLY A 435 -12.87 -5.74 -15.73
N ASN A 436 -13.56 -6.80 -15.28
CA ASN A 436 -14.73 -6.67 -14.41
C ASN A 436 -14.37 -6.00 -13.07
N LEU A 437 -13.28 -6.43 -12.44
CA LEU A 437 -12.78 -5.83 -11.20
C LEU A 437 -12.51 -4.33 -11.38
N VAL A 438 -11.77 -3.96 -12.43
CA VAL A 438 -11.40 -2.56 -12.69
C VAL A 438 -12.63 -1.69 -12.88
N GLU A 439 -13.61 -2.14 -13.66
CA GLU A 439 -14.85 -1.40 -13.88
C GLU A 439 -15.65 -1.26 -12.58
N TYR A 440 -15.74 -2.32 -11.80
CA TYR A 440 -16.37 -2.28 -10.50
C TYR A 440 -15.66 -1.30 -9.54
N CYS A 441 -14.33 -1.36 -9.44
CA CYS A 441 -13.55 -0.47 -8.60
C CYS A 441 -13.69 1.01 -9.00
N LYS A 442 -13.74 1.33 -10.30
CA LYS A 442 -14.04 2.69 -10.78
C LYS A 442 -15.38 3.19 -10.24
N ASN A 443 -16.41 2.37 -10.34
CA ASN A 443 -17.75 2.74 -9.93
C ASN A 443 -17.86 2.92 -8.42
N ILE A 444 -17.30 2.01 -7.62
CA ILE A 444 -17.40 2.07 -6.16
C ILE A 444 -16.51 3.20 -5.58
N SER A 445 -15.33 3.43 -6.12
CA SER A 445 -14.47 4.54 -5.70
C SER A 445 -15.13 5.90 -5.95
N HIS A 446 -15.81 6.04 -7.08
CA HIS A 446 -16.55 7.24 -7.40
C HIS A 446 -17.79 7.43 -6.51
N ARG A 447 -18.55 6.34 -6.25
CA ARG A 447 -19.75 6.38 -5.41
C ARG A 447 -19.45 6.86 -3.98
N TYR A 448 -18.37 6.36 -3.39
CA TYR A 448 -18.01 6.63 -1.99
C TYR A 448 -16.97 7.74 -1.83
N GLU A 449 -16.47 8.27 -2.92
CA GLU A 449 -15.38 9.25 -2.91
C GLU A 449 -14.15 8.76 -2.11
N LYS A 450 -13.75 7.50 -2.35
CA LYS A 450 -12.66 6.82 -1.65
C LYS A 450 -11.69 6.15 -2.62
N ASP A 451 -10.43 6.10 -2.22
CA ASP A 451 -9.44 5.26 -2.88
C ASP A 451 -9.74 3.78 -2.66
N ILE A 452 -9.23 2.93 -3.57
CA ILE A 452 -9.31 1.47 -3.49
C ILE A 452 -7.92 0.91 -3.19
N LEU A 453 -7.87 -0.14 -2.39
CA LEU A 453 -6.68 -0.99 -2.21
C LEU A 453 -7.09 -2.45 -2.41
N ILE A 454 -6.45 -3.15 -3.34
CA ILE A 454 -6.60 -4.60 -3.45
C ILE A 454 -5.75 -5.23 -2.35
N MET A 455 -6.44 -5.68 -1.31
CA MET A 455 -5.85 -6.18 -0.07
C MET A 455 -5.31 -7.60 -0.20
N GLU A 456 -5.92 -8.37 -1.11
CA GLU A 456 -5.54 -9.74 -1.39
C GLU A 456 -5.79 -10.06 -2.86
N SER A 457 -4.88 -10.81 -3.46
CA SER A 457 -5.06 -11.48 -4.74
C SER A 457 -4.07 -12.63 -4.84
N GLY A 458 -4.37 -13.63 -5.64
CA GLY A 458 -3.48 -14.78 -5.83
C GLY A 458 -3.81 -15.54 -7.11
N TYR A 459 -2.84 -16.28 -7.61
CA TYR A 459 -2.98 -17.13 -8.79
C TYR A 459 -2.06 -18.33 -8.71
N ASN A 460 -2.53 -19.50 -9.13
CA ASN A 460 -1.76 -20.74 -9.04
C ASN A 460 -0.61 -20.75 -10.06
N PHE A 461 0.61 -21.07 -9.61
CA PHE A 461 1.71 -21.42 -10.50
C PHE A 461 1.70 -22.93 -10.83
N HIS A 462 0.93 -23.73 -10.10
CA HIS A 462 0.76 -25.16 -10.32
C HIS A 462 -0.69 -25.56 -10.01
N PRO A 463 -1.29 -26.52 -10.76
CA PRO A 463 -2.69 -26.92 -10.57
C PRO A 463 -3.00 -27.50 -9.18
N THR A 464 -2.02 -28.17 -8.57
CA THR A 464 -2.15 -28.83 -7.27
C THR A 464 -1.04 -28.41 -6.34
N ARG A 465 -1.18 -28.73 -5.07
CA ARG A 465 -0.08 -28.72 -4.08
C ARG A 465 0.98 -29.77 -4.43
N LYS A 466 2.11 -29.73 -3.75
CA LYS A 466 3.23 -30.69 -3.93
C LYS A 466 2.79 -32.13 -3.68
N ASP A 467 1.85 -32.36 -2.75
CA ASP A 467 1.29 -33.68 -2.44
C ASP A 467 0.23 -34.17 -3.47
N GLY A 468 -0.09 -33.40 -4.49
CA GLY A 468 -1.06 -33.72 -5.53
C GLY A 468 -2.52 -33.39 -5.19
N TRP A 469 -2.80 -32.89 -3.98
CA TRP A 469 -4.13 -32.44 -3.61
C TRP A 469 -4.41 -31.01 -4.06
N GLU A 470 -5.69 -30.64 -4.07
CA GLU A 470 -6.10 -29.28 -4.39
C GLU A 470 -5.58 -28.29 -3.32
N GLY A 471 -5.15 -27.11 -3.77
CA GLY A 471 -4.84 -25.99 -2.92
C GLY A 471 -6.08 -25.15 -2.61
N GLN A 472 -5.89 -23.95 -2.08
CA GLN A 472 -6.96 -23.02 -1.74
C GLN A 472 -7.75 -22.54 -2.98
N LEU A 473 -7.07 -22.32 -4.10
CA LEU A 473 -7.67 -21.93 -5.37
C LEU A 473 -7.88 -23.17 -6.23
N THR A 474 -9.05 -23.78 -6.16
CA THR A 474 -9.33 -25.15 -6.66
C THR A 474 -9.81 -25.22 -8.10
N LYS A 475 -10.37 -24.14 -8.64
CA LYS A 475 -10.85 -24.14 -10.02
C LYS A 475 -9.69 -24.15 -11.01
N ASN A 476 -9.78 -24.95 -12.04
CA ASN A 476 -8.78 -25.05 -13.08
C ASN A 476 -8.99 -24.01 -14.20
N ALA A 477 -7.92 -23.71 -14.94
CA ALA A 477 -7.98 -22.72 -16.04
C ALA A 477 -9.00 -23.06 -17.13
N ALA A 478 -9.40 -24.33 -17.31
CA ALA A 478 -10.37 -24.72 -18.31
C ALA A 478 -11.81 -24.26 -17.98
N GLU A 479 -12.10 -23.96 -16.72
CA GLU A 479 -13.37 -23.37 -16.27
C GLU A 479 -13.43 -21.86 -16.52
N TYR A 480 -12.28 -21.24 -16.74
CA TYR A 480 -12.11 -19.80 -16.98
C TYR A 480 -11.59 -19.58 -18.41
N LYS A 481 -12.45 -19.50 -19.37
CA LYS A 481 -12.08 -19.33 -20.79
C LYS A 481 -11.18 -18.11 -21.07
N ASP A 482 -11.22 -17.13 -20.18
CA ASP A 482 -10.53 -15.85 -20.32
C ASP A 482 -9.35 -15.69 -19.34
N PHE A 483 -8.95 -16.78 -18.65
CA PHE A 483 -7.86 -16.78 -17.70
C PHE A 483 -6.64 -17.56 -18.21
N TYR A 484 -5.54 -17.38 -17.52
CA TYR A 484 -4.27 -18.02 -17.84
C TYR A 484 -4.18 -19.44 -17.27
N ASP A 485 -3.35 -20.29 -17.87
CA ASP A 485 -3.07 -21.62 -17.33
C ASP A 485 -2.44 -21.53 -15.93
N PHE A 486 -2.70 -22.55 -15.11
CA PHE A 486 -2.03 -22.69 -13.81
C PHE A 486 -0.61 -23.18 -14.02
N SER A 487 0.27 -22.24 -14.31
CA SER A 487 1.69 -22.42 -14.58
C SER A 487 2.47 -21.17 -14.13
N PRO A 488 3.79 -21.23 -13.96
CA PRO A 488 4.62 -20.08 -13.64
C PRO A 488 4.41 -18.90 -14.61
N GLU A 489 4.27 -19.18 -15.91
CA GLU A 489 4.04 -18.15 -16.93
C GLU A 489 2.59 -17.62 -16.89
N GLY A 490 1.62 -18.47 -16.56
CA GLY A 490 0.24 -18.05 -16.38
C GLY A 490 0.07 -17.16 -15.15
N GLN A 491 0.71 -17.50 -14.02
CA GLN A 491 0.75 -16.66 -12.82
C GLN A 491 1.38 -15.29 -13.14
N LYS A 492 2.53 -15.28 -13.83
CA LYS A 492 3.20 -14.07 -14.28
C LYS A 492 2.29 -13.18 -15.14
N SER A 493 1.59 -13.79 -16.11
CA SER A 493 0.69 -13.08 -17.01
C SER A 493 -0.50 -12.47 -16.27
N PHE A 494 -1.11 -13.21 -15.34
CA PHE A 494 -2.19 -12.73 -14.49
C PHE A 494 -1.75 -11.53 -13.64
N VAL A 495 -0.62 -11.63 -12.95
CA VAL A 495 -0.11 -10.54 -12.10
C VAL A 495 0.20 -9.30 -12.93
N ALA A 496 0.78 -9.48 -14.14
CA ALA A 496 1.06 -8.37 -15.05
C ALA A 496 -0.22 -7.66 -15.49
N GLU A 497 -1.25 -8.41 -15.89
CA GLU A 497 -2.56 -7.85 -16.27
C GLU A 497 -3.18 -7.10 -15.08
N LEU A 498 -3.21 -7.72 -13.90
CA LEU A 498 -3.79 -7.14 -12.70
C LEU A 498 -3.14 -5.80 -12.35
N LEU A 499 -1.83 -5.78 -12.15
CA LEU A 499 -1.10 -4.56 -11.73
C LEU A 499 -1.22 -3.43 -12.76
N ASN A 500 -1.14 -3.75 -14.05
CA ASN A 500 -1.26 -2.74 -15.12
C ASN A 500 -2.69 -2.17 -15.22
N SER A 501 -3.69 -3.04 -15.09
CA SER A 501 -5.09 -2.63 -15.22
C SER A 501 -5.57 -1.81 -14.02
N LEU A 502 -5.14 -2.13 -12.81
CA LEU A 502 -5.49 -1.39 -11.59
C LEU A 502 -5.01 0.06 -11.63
N LYS A 503 -3.83 0.34 -12.22
CA LYS A 503 -3.32 1.70 -12.41
C LYS A 503 -4.26 2.59 -13.23
N SER A 504 -5.09 1.99 -14.11
CA SER A 504 -6.02 2.72 -14.96
C SER A 504 -7.22 3.30 -14.19
N ILE A 505 -7.50 2.84 -12.96
CA ILE A 505 -8.66 3.29 -12.17
C ILE A 505 -8.58 4.79 -11.89
N GLY A 506 -7.39 5.32 -11.59
CA GLY A 506 -7.17 6.74 -11.38
C GLY A 506 -7.08 7.59 -12.66
N ALA A 507 -7.18 6.99 -13.85
CA ALA A 507 -7.01 7.72 -15.12
C ALA A 507 -8.07 8.80 -15.34
N THR A 508 -9.31 8.56 -14.90
CA THR A 508 -10.45 9.48 -15.08
C THR A 508 -11.10 9.92 -13.77
N SER A 509 -10.41 9.74 -12.65
CA SER A 509 -10.92 10.09 -11.32
C SER A 509 -9.80 10.64 -10.43
N LYS A 510 -10.17 11.53 -9.49
CA LYS A 510 -9.27 11.92 -8.41
C LYS A 510 -9.01 10.79 -7.40
N TYR A 511 -9.94 9.81 -7.35
CA TYR A 511 -9.81 8.59 -6.57
C TYR A 511 -9.17 7.51 -7.42
N GLU A 512 -8.37 6.66 -6.82
CA GLU A 512 -7.54 5.70 -7.54
C GLU A 512 -7.47 4.35 -6.83
N CYS A 513 -7.00 3.31 -7.51
CA CYS A 513 -6.45 2.15 -6.84
C CYS A 513 -5.02 2.49 -6.42
N VAL A 514 -4.80 2.55 -5.11
CA VAL A 514 -3.50 2.93 -4.55
C VAL A 514 -2.48 1.79 -4.58
N GLY A 515 -2.95 0.56 -4.77
CA GLY A 515 -2.05 -0.59 -4.83
C GLY A 515 -2.75 -1.94 -4.83
N SER A 516 -1.92 -2.98 -4.86
CA SER A 516 -2.32 -4.38 -4.76
C SER A 516 -1.32 -5.18 -3.94
N LEU A 517 -1.85 -6.05 -3.08
CA LEU A 517 -1.11 -6.97 -2.24
C LEU A 517 -1.38 -8.40 -2.70
N TYR A 518 -0.32 -9.18 -2.92
CA TYR A 518 -0.39 -10.58 -3.24
C TYR A 518 -0.51 -11.39 -1.95
N TRP A 519 -1.39 -12.38 -1.94
CA TRP A 519 -1.63 -13.23 -0.78
C TRP A 519 -0.56 -14.29 -0.62
N ASP A 520 0.06 -14.33 0.56
CA ASP A 520 1.04 -15.32 1.00
C ASP A 520 2.16 -15.64 -0.04
N PRO A 521 2.84 -14.60 -0.61
CA PRO A 521 3.87 -14.83 -1.63
C PRO A 521 5.05 -15.67 -1.13
N VAL A 522 5.23 -15.77 0.19
CA VAL A 522 6.37 -16.41 0.86
C VAL A 522 6.01 -17.68 1.64
N MET A 523 4.76 -18.13 1.58
CA MET A 523 4.27 -19.30 2.33
C MET A 523 4.62 -20.61 1.62
N ILE A 524 5.91 -20.85 1.40
CA ILE A 524 6.41 -22.02 0.66
C ILE A 524 6.17 -23.33 1.43
N HIS A 525 6.21 -24.43 0.69
CA HIS A 525 6.19 -25.77 1.24
C HIS A 525 7.44 -26.04 2.10
N VAL A 526 7.23 -26.64 3.28
CA VAL A 526 8.32 -27.16 4.13
C VAL A 526 7.87 -28.48 4.72
N GLU A 527 8.70 -29.52 4.62
CA GLU A 527 8.42 -30.83 5.18
C GLU A 527 9.50 -31.28 6.18
N ASP A 528 9.13 -32.20 7.05
CA ASP A 528 10.06 -32.87 7.96
C ASP A 528 10.77 -34.07 7.25
N GLU A 529 11.63 -34.75 7.98
CA GLU A 529 12.37 -35.91 7.48
C GLU A 529 11.46 -37.11 7.10
N ASN A 530 10.20 -37.10 7.51
CA ASN A 530 9.21 -38.11 7.19
C ASN A 530 8.27 -37.68 6.04
N GLY A 531 8.48 -36.52 5.46
CA GLY A 531 7.61 -35.93 4.43
C GLY A 531 6.32 -35.29 4.96
N ASN A 532 6.22 -35.03 6.28
CA ASN A 532 5.07 -34.35 6.83
C ASN A 532 5.23 -32.84 6.65
N ASN A 533 4.16 -32.19 6.23
CA ASN A 533 4.13 -30.75 6.07
C ASN A 533 4.33 -30.01 7.41
N LYS A 534 5.25 -29.03 7.44
CA LYS A 534 5.57 -28.20 8.61
C LYS A 534 5.00 -26.79 8.53
N THR A 535 4.56 -26.36 7.36
CA THR A 535 3.97 -25.05 7.14
C THR A 535 2.49 -25.21 6.82
N GLY A 536 1.67 -24.35 7.34
CA GLY A 536 0.23 -24.37 7.14
C GLY A 536 -0.46 -23.57 8.22
N TRP A 537 -1.61 -23.02 7.91
CA TRP A 537 -2.41 -22.22 8.80
C TRP A 537 -3.90 -22.52 8.56
N ALA A 538 -4.74 -22.21 9.52
CA ALA A 538 -6.20 -22.35 9.44
C ALA A 538 -6.73 -23.79 9.22
N HIS A 539 -5.87 -24.78 9.02
CA HIS A 539 -6.21 -26.16 8.75
C HIS A 539 -5.35 -27.12 9.61
N LYS A 540 -5.56 -27.05 10.93
CA LYS A 540 -4.82 -27.89 11.87
C LYS A 540 -5.76 -28.81 12.62
N THR A 541 -5.59 -30.12 12.47
CA THR A 541 -6.37 -31.14 13.21
C THR A 541 -5.78 -31.46 14.57
N SER A 542 -4.49 -31.16 14.78
CA SER A 542 -3.80 -31.38 16.04
C SER A 542 -2.93 -30.20 16.44
N THR A 543 -2.60 -30.11 17.73
CA THR A 543 -1.71 -29.05 18.25
C THR A 543 -0.27 -29.18 17.77
N ASN A 544 0.11 -30.31 17.16
CA ASN A 544 1.50 -30.63 16.90
C ASN A 544 1.93 -30.41 15.45
N GLN A 545 0.99 -30.39 14.50
CA GLN A 545 1.35 -30.34 13.09
C GLN A 545 0.22 -29.77 12.23
N PRO A 546 0.50 -28.89 11.26
CA PRO A 546 -0.48 -28.45 10.28
C PRO A 546 -0.84 -29.61 9.34
N ASP A 547 -2.11 -29.71 8.94
CA ASP A 547 -2.55 -30.76 8.01
C ASP A 547 -2.08 -30.49 6.57
N ALA A 548 -2.07 -29.23 6.16
CA ALA A 548 -1.71 -28.86 4.80
C ALA A 548 -1.27 -27.40 4.72
N ASN A 549 -0.43 -27.11 3.74
CA ASN A 549 -0.22 -25.74 3.26
C ASN A 549 -1.08 -25.52 2.02
N VAL A 550 -2.25 -24.96 2.20
CA VAL A 550 -3.25 -24.84 1.12
C VAL A 550 -2.91 -23.74 0.10
N VAL A 551 -1.89 -22.92 0.36
CA VAL A 551 -1.46 -21.82 -0.52
C VAL A 551 -0.08 -22.08 -1.17
N GLU A 552 0.56 -23.21 -0.90
CA GLU A 552 1.91 -23.48 -1.39
C GLU A 552 2.04 -23.49 -2.93
N ASN A 553 0.94 -23.74 -3.65
CA ASN A 553 0.90 -23.69 -5.12
C ASN A 553 0.50 -22.31 -5.70
N THR A 554 0.37 -21.30 -4.84
CA THR A 554 0.08 -19.91 -5.23
C THR A 554 1.20 -18.94 -4.89
N THR A 555 2.25 -19.38 -4.18
CA THR A 555 3.39 -18.54 -3.77
C THR A 555 4.14 -17.95 -4.96
N LEU A 556 5.01 -16.96 -4.73
CA LEU A 556 5.90 -16.40 -5.77
C LEU A 556 7.26 -17.08 -5.82
N PHE A 557 7.37 -18.19 -5.11
CA PHE A 557 8.47 -19.15 -5.15
C PHE A 557 7.87 -20.53 -5.44
N ASP A 558 8.62 -21.43 -6.05
CA ASP A 558 8.17 -22.79 -6.28
C ASP A 558 8.16 -23.64 -4.99
N PHE A 559 7.83 -24.93 -5.10
CA PHE A 559 7.79 -25.84 -3.95
C PHE A 559 9.13 -26.05 -3.25
N ASP A 560 10.23 -25.75 -3.91
CA ASP A 560 11.58 -25.87 -3.37
C ASP A 560 12.15 -24.51 -2.93
N GLY A 561 11.32 -23.45 -2.98
CA GLY A 561 11.66 -22.10 -2.57
C GLY A 561 12.44 -21.29 -3.60
N VAL A 562 12.47 -21.72 -4.87
CA VAL A 562 13.15 -20.99 -5.95
C VAL A 562 12.22 -19.92 -6.52
N ALA A 563 12.74 -18.71 -6.70
CA ALA A 563 12.00 -17.57 -7.23
C ALA A 563 11.43 -17.81 -8.63
N LEU A 564 10.12 -17.62 -8.80
CA LEU A 564 9.37 -17.82 -10.04
C LEU A 564 9.50 -16.66 -11.02
N PRO A 565 9.20 -16.85 -12.33
CA PRO A 565 9.26 -15.80 -13.35
C PRO A 565 8.37 -14.57 -13.09
N VAL A 566 7.37 -14.67 -12.23
CA VAL A 566 6.47 -13.57 -11.84
C VAL A 566 7.23 -12.36 -11.26
N TRP A 567 8.41 -12.54 -10.70
CA TRP A 567 9.25 -11.46 -10.19
C TRP A 567 9.67 -10.45 -11.27
N GLU A 568 9.75 -10.87 -12.53
CA GLU A 568 10.03 -9.97 -13.65
C GLU A 568 8.93 -8.90 -13.82
N VAL A 569 7.69 -9.22 -13.41
CA VAL A 569 6.57 -8.25 -13.44
C VAL A 569 6.79 -7.16 -12.41
N TYR A 570 7.15 -7.52 -11.18
CA TYR A 570 7.45 -6.54 -10.13
C TYR A 570 8.66 -5.70 -10.48
N GLU A 571 9.73 -6.29 -11.03
CA GLU A 571 10.92 -5.57 -11.52
C GLU A 571 10.57 -4.62 -12.67
N GLY A 572 9.79 -5.07 -13.65
CA GLY A 572 9.34 -4.28 -14.79
C GLY A 572 8.42 -3.13 -14.43
N ASN A 573 7.72 -3.25 -13.30
CA ASN A 573 6.84 -2.22 -12.74
C ASN A 573 7.54 -1.28 -11.75
N LYS A 574 8.83 -1.46 -11.48
CA LYS A 574 9.60 -0.46 -10.73
C LYS A 574 9.42 0.89 -11.40
N TYR A 575 8.98 1.88 -10.65
CA TYR A 575 9.07 3.24 -11.16
C TYR A 575 10.54 3.57 -11.34
N PRO A 576 10.98 4.08 -12.51
CA PRO A 576 12.38 4.40 -12.76
C PRO A 576 12.99 5.35 -11.71
N ASN A 577 12.15 6.05 -10.95
CA ASN A 577 12.51 7.01 -9.92
C ASN A 577 12.34 6.48 -8.48
N ILE A 578 11.93 5.21 -8.34
CA ILE A 578 12.15 4.42 -7.13
C ILE A 578 13.32 3.44 -7.35
N GLU A 579 14.24 3.77 -8.19
CA GLU A 579 15.59 3.59 -7.71
C GLU A 579 15.55 4.31 -6.37
N THR A 580 15.70 3.53 -5.28
CA THR A 580 16.06 4.08 -4.01
C THR A 580 16.77 5.36 -4.35
N GLU A 581 16.10 6.53 -4.14
CA GLU A 581 16.82 7.76 -4.28
C GLU A 581 18.13 7.46 -3.55
N LYS A 582 19.16 7.16 -4.30
CA LYS A 582 20.43 7.71 -3.93
C LYS A 582 20.20 9.17 -4.27
N PRO A 583 19.77 10.02 -3.34
CA PRO A 583 19.77 11.43 -3.58
C PRO A 583 21.24 11.72 -3.67
N THR A 584 21.70 11.64 -4.86
CA THR A 584 23.01 12.08 -5.21
C THR A 584 22.90 13.60 -5.24
N ILE A 585 22.70 14.22 -4.07
CA ILE A 585 23.25 15.53 -3.91
C ILE A 585 24.74 15.27 -3.87
N GLN A 586 25.32 15.13 -5.07
CA GLN A 586 26.75 15.14 -5.20
C GLN A 586 27.17 16.57 -4.85
N ILE A 587 27.50 16.81 -3.61
CA ILE A 587 28.12 18.07 -3.18
C ILE A 587 29.56 17.99 -3.69
N CYS A 588 29.75 18.40 -4.94
CA CYS A 588 31.08 18.56 -5.48
C CYS A 588 31.67 19.87 -4.97
N HIS A 589 32.78 19.80 -4.29
CA HIS A 589 33.60 20.98 -4.08
C HIS A 589 34.22 21.38 -5.45
N PRO A 590 34.11 22.65 -5.90
CA PRO A 590 34.58 23.07 -7.23
C PRO A 590 36.07 22.91 -7.46
N SER A 591 36.88 22.79 -6.39
CA SER A 591 38.33 22.85 -6.45
C SER A 591 39.09 21.57 -6.07
N ASP A 592 38.50 20.62 -5.38
CA ASP A 592 39.15 19.37 -4.96
C ASP A 592 38.34 18.13 -5.36
N LYS A 593 38.85 17.37 -6.33
CA LYS A 593 38.27 16.13 -6.82
C LYS A 593 38.69 14.90 -6.03
N SER A 594 39.23 15.06 -4.79
CA SER A 594 39.80 13.94 -4.04
C SER A 594 38.78 13.04 -3.35
N TYR A 595 37.55 13.47 -3.22
CA TYR A 595 36.46 12.68 -2.64
C TYR A 595 35.08 13.08 -3.16
N ARG A 596 34.08 12.22 -2.90
CA ARG A 596 32.67 12.46 -3.19
C ARG A 596 31.87 12.31 -1.92
N LEU A 597 30.82 13.16 -1.73
CA LEU A 597 29.91 13.15 -0.61
C LEU A 597 28.51 12.83 -1.12
N TYR A 598 27.83 11.96 -0.40
CA TYR A 598 26.44 11.62 -0.66
C TYR A 598 25.70 11.70 0.67
N SER A 599 24.57 12.41 0.73
CA SER A 599 23.75 12.46 1.94
C SER A 599 22.34 11.96 1.64
N TYR A 600 21.80 11.16 2.56
CA TYR A 600 20.45 10.61 2.46
C TYR A 600 19.81 10.54 3.85
N PHE A 601 18.74 11.30 4.06
CA PHE A 601 18.16 11.48 5.39
C PHE A 601 19.26 11.79 6.43
N ASN A 602 19.37 10.95 7.45
CA ASN A 602 20.35 11.09 8.54
C ASN A 602 21.68 10.37 8.25
N ARG A 603 21.98 10.00 7.01
CA ARG A 603 23.20 9.29 6.61
C ARG A 603 24.05 10.13 5.67
N LEU A 604 25.35 10.09 5.90
CA LEU A 604 26.37 10.69 5.06
C LEU A 604 27.32 9.60 4.59
N THR A 605 27.44 9.40 3.28
CA THR A 605 28.43 8.51 2.68
C THR A 605 29.57 9.34 2.09
N ILE A 606 30.79 9.02 2.46
CA ILE A 606 32.01 9.63 1.94
C ILE A 606 32.75 8.58 1.14
N LYS A 607 32.99 8.83 -0.17
CA LYS A 607 33.83 7.99 -1.03
C LYS A 607 35.12 8.73 -1.34
N SER A 608 36.26 8.17 -0.97
CA SER A 608 37.58 8.75 -1.25
C SER A 608 38.07 8.30 -2.62
N LEU A 609 38.56 9.21 -3.44
CA LEU A 609 39.16 8.95 -4.75
C LEU A 609 40.70 8.83 -4.69
N ARG A 610 41.28 9.11 -3.57
CA ARG A 610 42.71 8.90 -3.17
C ARG A 610 42.76 8.82 -1.65
N GLU A 611 43.86 8.36 -1.07
CA GLU A 611 43.99 8.35 0.39
C GLU A 611 43.82 9.77 0.95
N ASN A 612 42.86 9.91 1.90
CA ASN A 612 42.50 11.20 2.46
C ASN A 612 42.03 11.10 3.92
N ASN A 613 42.30 12.16 4.70
CA ASN A 613 41.80 12.31 6.06
C ASN A 613 40.52 13.13 6.08
N PHE A 614 39.55 12.66 6.84
CA PHE A 614 38.26 13.32 6.99
C PHE A 614 38.03 13.73 8.41
N THR A 615 37.55 14.95 8.60
CA THR A 615 37.04 15.48 9.86
C THR A 615 35.63 15.99 9.63
N ILE A 616 34.68 15.55 10.46
CA ILE A 616 33.30 16.00 10.45
C ILE A 616 33.05 16.83 11.70
N ILE A 617 32.57 18.05 11.51
CA ILE A 617 32.18 18.97 12.56
C ILE A 617 30.73 19.43 12.37
N ASN A 618 30.03 19.69 13.46
CA ASN A 618 28.67 20.27 13.42
C ASN A 618 28.72 21.81 13.27
N ASN A 619 27.56 22.43 13.16
CA ASN A 619 27.43 23.89 13.04
C ASN A 619 27.90 24.69 14.28
N LEU A 620 28.16 24.03 15.41
CA LEU A 620 28.72 24.62 16.63
C LEU A 620 30.24 24.48 16.69
N GLY A 621 30.87 23.92 15.62
CA GLY A 621 32.32 23.69 15.58
C GLY A 621 32.79 22.46 16.36
N GLN A 622 31.88 21.63 16.87
CA GLN A 622 32.23 20.41 17.60
C GLN A 622 32.58 19.30 16.63
N GLN A 623 33.74 18.65 16.86
CA GLN A 623 34.16 17.50 16.06
C GLN A 623 33.29 16.27 16.40
N ILE A 624 32.60 15.74 15.40
CA ILE A 624 31.76 14.53 15.49
C ILE A 624 32.62 13.28 15.33
N CYS A 625 33.45 13.24 14.29
CA CYS A 625 34.37 12.14 14.07
C CYS A 625 35.54 12.56 13.17
N LYS A 626 36.62 11.75 13.22
CA LYS A 626 37.79 11.87 12.36
C LYS A 626 38.27 10.48 11.94
N PHE A 627 38.61 10.29 10.65
CA PHE A 627 39.08 9.02 10.11
C PHE A 627 39.82 9.22 8.78
N THR A 628 40.50 8.16 8.34
CA THR A 628 41.19 8.10 7.06
C THR A 628 40.49 7.09 6.17
N LEU A 629 40.34 7.39 4.88
CA LEU A 629 39.93 6.45 3.85
C LEU A 629 41.04 6.30 2.81
N LYS A 630 41.30 5.08 2.39
CA LYS A 630 42.19 4.77 1.29
C LYS A 630 41.52 5.11 -0.05
N GLU A 631 42.27 5.02 -1.14
CA GLU A 631 41.75 5.22 -2.47
C GLU A 631 40.61 4.22 -2.77
N ASN A 632 39.49 4.73 -3.29
CA ASN A 632 38.25 4.02 -3.59
C ASN A 632 37.47 3.43 -2.38
N GLU A 633 37.94 3.67 -1.17
CA GLU A 633 37.21 3.29 0.06
C GLU A 633 36.04 4.25 0.33
N SER A 634 34.94 3.70 0.87
CA SER A 634 33.76 4.46 1.26
C SER A 634 33.41 4.23 2.73
N ARG A 635 32.85 5.24 3.38
CA ARG A 635 32.34 5.14 4.74
C ARG A 635 31.00 5.82 4.86
N GLU A 636 30.06 5.13 5.47
CA GLU A 636 28.74 5.67 5.83
C GLU A 636 28.73 6.08 7.31
N ILE A 637 28.11 7.23 7.60
CA ILE A 637 28.06 7.82 8.94
C ILE A 637 26.62 8.29 9.16
N GLN A 638 26.05 7.86 10.27
CA GLN A 638 24.72 8.31 10.69
C GLN A 638 24.87 9.62 11.48
N LEU A 639 24.14 10.65 11.08
CA LEU A 639 24.16 11.98 11.68
C LEU A 639 22.71 12.44 11.93
N SER A 640 22.46 13.18 12.99
CA SER A 640 21.17 13.84 13.21
C SER A 640 20.94 14.94 12.16
N SER A 641 19.66 15.32 11.93
CA SER A 641 19.34 16.45 11.05
C SER A 641 20.10 17.69 11.47
N GLY A 642 20.72 18.37 10.52
CA GLY A 642 21.55 19.55 10.81
C GLY A 642 22.57 19.88 9.73
N ILE A 643 23.33 20.94 9.99
CA ILE A 643 24.42 21.39 9.11
C ILE A 643 25.73 20.83 9.67
N TYR A 644 26.51 20.21 8.79
CA TYR A 644 27.82 19.66 9.08
C TYR A 644 28.85 20.18 8.09
N TYR A 645 30.10 20.12 8.48
CA TYR A 645 31.24 20.44 7.63
C TYR A 645 32.15 19.22 7.58
N ILE A 646 32.42 18.74 6.38
CA ILE A 646 33.30 17.61 6.08
C ILE A 646 34.56 18.21 5.46
N ASN A 647 35.65 18.22 6.21
CA ASN A 647 36.76 19.09 5.96
C ASN A 647 36.23 20.53 5.80
N ASP A 648 36.31 21.16 4.65
CA ASP A 648 35.76 22.51 4.42
C ASP A 648 34.45 22.52 3.64
N THR A 649 33.85 21.38 3.41
CA THR A 649 32.62 21.27 2.61
C THR A 649 31.37 21.22 3.52
N LYS A 650 30.48 22.22 3.33
CA LYS A 650 29.20 22.28 4.05
C LYS A 650 28.21 21.25 3.50
N VAL A 651 27.59 20.46 4.39
CA VAL A 651 26.59 19.45 4.09
C VAL A 651 25.35 19.67 4.95
N LEU A 652 24.17 19.59 4.35
CA LEU A 652 22.90 19.56 5.06
C LEU A 652 22.43 18.11 5.17
N ILE A 653 22.24 17.64 6.38
CA ILE A 653 21.60 16.36 6.70
C ILE A 653 20.15 16.66 7.05
N LYS A 654 19.22 16.03 6.35
CA LYS A 654 17.76 16.25 6.51
C LYS A 654 17.13 15.19 7.40
#